data_7832406de92416de1f2c62c1147e7efe
#
_entry.id   7832406de92416de1f2c62c1147e7efe
#
_cell.length_a   1.000
_cell.length_b   1.000
_cell.length_c   1.000
_cell.angle_alpha   90.00
_cell.angle_beta   90.00
_cell.angle_gamma   90.00
#
_symmetry.space_group_name_H-M   'P 1'
#
loop_
_entity.id
_entity.type
_entity.pdbx_description
1 polymer ?
#
loop_
_entity_poly.entity_id
_entity_poly.type
_entity_poly.pdbx_seq_one_letter_code
_entity_poly.pdbx_strand_id
1 'polypeptide(L)'
;MKKSLFLFALLACVTTATAQPRVNDDGTVTFQYKNESAKNVMVDVQFAGRKEMTRGNDGTWTVTLGPVAPDMYPYCYIVDGISIMDPENQLYFPNEGFKNSLLEIPSKNGPLPHDIRDVPHGRVEYIHYFSKSLGGTNTAIVYLPPTYQTDQQKKYPVFYLISGTTDTEEVYYKVGRVNYILDNLLADKQAKEMIVVLPYGNPTKLLASAPAQGAPQMQFGGDVFSKDLINDLMPYIEKNYRTLNNRDNRAIGGFSRGGNQALLNGLTNLDKFSYLCSYSSFTSTDIPNVYDNASDTNKKIHLFWLGVGTDDFLYGTARDYMEFLDKKGIKSVKEFTTDKYGHTWMNAKYFLAKTLPLLFNKKAAEAAMKEGQPAPAATGQEQQFTAGVMARLFPRPVISPEYGEQGITFRFKAPEAKKVELVCEMLPENIAMQRDSDGVWSATLSDYLFETFRYCFLADGTPVADPSNMYLSPDRGFKYSIADNPKSPFNFASQGDIEHGRTSYDMERQEAWYTSPMTTSQGMSFPRFVQLIPGKDDTMESWFKVGGADAIADQLLSEGKTKACIITTSSLEFMQGGGFGGGRPAGGGAGVGGARPGGAAGGFGGGGFGGGAGFGAAFTPKVLRADDYPTWTQRRMALVKLLLDMGKEPDPQFPGFGGGGGFGGGRPGGGGGFGGGGGFGGGGGFGGGGFGGGRPGGF
;
A
#
# COMPACT_ATOMS: atom_id res chain seq x y z
N MET A 1 26.75 -57.48 38.19
CA MET A 1 26.81 -56.03 38.42
C MET A 1 27.37 -55.37 37.17
N LYS A 2 26.52 -54.91 36.27
CA LYS A 2 26.92 -54.12 35.08
C LYS A 2 26.32 -52.74 35.24
N LYS A 3 27.18 -51.71 35.43
CA LYS A 3 26.80 -50.29 35.49
C LYS A 3 26.62 -49.78 34.08
N SER A 4 25.39 -49.45 33.71
CA SER A 4 25.07 -48.70 32.47
C SER A 4 25.28 -47.20 32.74
N LEU A 5 26.22 -46.64 32.00
CA LEU A 5 26.48 -45.20 31.99
C LEU A 5 25.50 -44.55 30.97
N PHE A 6 24.53 -43.78 31.44
CA PHE A 6 23.67 -42.95 30.63
C PHE A 6 24.42 -41.64 30.29
N LEU A 7 24.81 -41.50 29.03
CA LEU A 7 25.38 -40.28 28.48
C LEU A 7 24.23 -39.35 28.08
N PHE A 8 23.96 -38.32 28.87
CA PHE A 8 23.07 -37.23 28.49
C PHE A 8 23.80 -36.36 27.44
N ALA A 9 23.45 -36.51 26.18
CA ALA A 9 23.84 -35.57 25.14
C ALA A 9 22.99 -34.29 25.34
N LEU A 10 23.62 -33.25 25.85
CA LEU A 10 23.06 -31.90 25.90
C LEU A 10 23.01 -31.40 24.45
N LEU A 11 21.82 -31.46 23.82
CA LEU A 11 21.58 -30.85 22.53
C LEU A 11 21.52 -29.34 22.77
N ALA A 12 22.63 -28.64 22.62
CA ALA A 12 22.67 -27.21 22.55
C ALA A 12 21.88 -26.79 21.27
N CYS A 13 20.64 -26.38 21.45
CA CYS A 13 19.94 -25.58 20.44
C CYS A 13 20.78 -24.30 20.26
N VAL A 14 21.62 -24.27 19.24
CA VAL A 14 22.14 -23.02 18.71
C VAL A 14 20.94 -22.33 18.05
N THR A 15 20.21 -21.55 18.83
CA THR A 15 19.35 -20.52 18.26
C THR A 15 20.30 -19.57 17.56
N THR A 16 20.32 -19.58 16.25
CA THR A 16 20.87 -18.47 15.46
C THR A 16 20.09 -17.25 15.89
N ALA A 17 20.69 -16.47 16.78
CA ALA A 17 20.13 -15.17 17.17
C ALA A 17 20.09 -14.33 15.89
N THR A 18 18.91 -14.14 15.33
CA THR A 18 18.67 -13.10 14.33
C THR A 18 19.00 -11.78 15.01
N ALA A 19 19.87 -11.00 14.41
CA ALA A 19 20.40 -9.77 15.02
C ALA A 19 19.43 -8.58 14.91
N GLN A 20 18.12 -8.80 14.93
CA GLN A 20 17.13 -7.75 15.08
C GLN A 20 17.32 -7.03 16.42
N PRO A 21 16.97 -5.71 16.53
CA PRO A 21 17.01 -5.03 17.80
C PRO A 21 16.26 -5.79 18.88
N ARG A 22 16.92 -6.08 19.97
CA ARG A 22 16.32 -6.84 21.06
C ARG A 22 15.67 -5.92 22.08
N VAL A 23 14.37 -6.08 22.31
CA VAL A 23 13.65 -5.44 23.41
C VAL A 23 13.94 -6.21 24.69
N ASN A 24 14.53 -5.54 25.70
CA ASN A 24 14.88 -6.12 26.99
C ASN A 24 13.69 -6.07 27.97
N ASP A 25 13.76 -6.88 29.05
CA ASP A 25 12.71 -6.93 30.06
C ASP A 25 12.51 -5.62 30.83
N ASP A 26 13.54 -4.79 30.92
CA ASP A 26 13.47 -3.46 31.56
C ASP A 26 12.91 -2.36 30.62
N GLY A 27 12.50 -2.71 29.39
CA GLY A 27 12.00 -1.80 28.38
C GLY A 27 13.07 -1.06 27.60
N THR A 28 14.35 -1.39 27.81
CA THR A 28 15.44 -0.89 26.96
C THR A 28 15.53 -1.69 25.67
N VAL A 29 16.20 -1.15 24.66
CA VAL A 29 16.43 -1.79 23.37
C VAL A 29 17.90 -1.89 23.08
N THR A 30 18.36 -3.09 22.78
CA THR A 30 19.75 -3.33 22.35
C THR A 30 19.80 -3.46 20.84
N PHE A 31 20.48 -2.50 20.19
CA PHE A 31 20.79 -2.53 18.77
C PHE A 31 22.11 -3.25 18.54
N GLN A 32 22.19 -4.05 17.47
CA GLN A 32 23.37 -4.82 17.09
C GLN A 32 23.58 -4.73 15.59
N TYR A 33 24.81 -4.53 15.17
CA TYR A 33 25.20 -4.52 13.76
C TYR A 33 26.57 -5.17 13.60
N LYS A 34 26.68 -6.17 12.72
CA LYS A 34 27.94 -6.85 12.48
C LYS A 34 28.67 -6.28 11.28
N ASN A 35 29.82 -5.67 11.51
CA ASN A 35 30.72 -5.21 10.46
C ASN A 35 32.16 -5.14 10.99
N GLU A 36 33.01 -6.01 10.44
CA GLU A 36 34.40 -6.13 10.87
C GLU A 36 35.30 -5.02 10.31
N SER A 37 34.92 -4.41 9.18
CA SER A 37 35.71 -3.39 8.48
C SER A 37 35.35 -1.95 8.82
N ALA A 38 34.14 -1.72 9.38
CA ALA A 38 33.68 -0.38 9.74
C ALA A 38 34.58 0.26 10.80
N LYS A 39 34.81 1.56 10.66
CA LYS A 39 35.59 2.39 11.62
C LYS A 39 34.70 3.06 12.66
N ASN A 40 33.48 3.41 12.25
CA ASN A 40 32.48 4.02 13.11
C ASN A 40 31.10 3.48 12.73
N VAL A 41 30.30 3.13 13.72
CA VAL A 41 28.89 2.76 13.55
C VAL A 41 28.07 3.51 14.57
N MET A 42 27.00 4.12 14.09
CA MET A 42 25.99 4.77 14.91
C MET A 42 24.61 4.15 14.60
N VAL A 43 23.67 4.26 15.52
CA VAL A 43 22.24 4.08 15.25
C VAL A 43 21.55 5.45 15.30
N ASP A 44 20.69 5.73 14.33
CA ASP A 44 19.77 6.86 14.32
C ASP A 44 18.36 6.32 14.53
N VAL A 45 17.76 6.60 15.69
CA VAL A 45 16.44 6.10 16.07
C VAL A 45 15.56 7.23 16.56
N GLN A 46 14.30 7.25 16.16
CA GLN A 46 13.36 8.36 16.39
C GLN A 46 13.30 8.82 17.85
N PHE A 47 13.33 7.92 18.84
CA PHE A 47 13.19 8.27 20.26
C PHE A 47 14.49 8.76 20.94
N ALA A 48 15.65 8.54 20.33
CA ALA A 48 16.94 8.89 20.93
C ALA A 48 17.85 9.70 20.01
N GLY A 49 17.52 9.84 18.72
CA GLY A 49 18.41 10.41 17.69
C GLY A 49 19.66 9.57 17.49
N ARG A 50 20.72 10.19 17.00
CA ARG A 50 21.99 9.52 16.69
C ARG A 50 22.77 9.16 17.95
N LYS A 51 23.18 7.89 18.05
CA LYS A 51 23.97 7.33 19.15
C LYS A 51 25.10 6.48 18.61
N GLU A 52 26.30 6.71 19.14
CA GLU A 52 27.46 5.87 18.82
C GLU A 52 27.29 4.46 19.37
N MET A 53 27.80 3.49 18.63
CA MET A 53 27.81 2.08 19.01
C MET A 53 29.22 1.65 19.40
N THR A 54 29.33 0.73 20.34
CA THR A 54 30.61 0.19 20.82
C THR A 54 30.95 -1.08 20.07
N ARG A 55 32.17 -1.19 19.53
CA ARG A 55 32.66 -2.35 18.83
C ARG A 55 33.15 -3.45 19.78
N GLY A 56 32.62 -4.65 19.62
CA GLY A 56 33.12 -5.87 20.26
C GLY A 56 34.32 -6.48 19.52
N ASN A 57 34.95 -7.46 20.15
CA ASN A 57 36.14 -8.15 19.58
C ASN A 57 35.81 -8.99 18.34
N ASP A 58 34.56 -9.37 18.18
CA ASP A 58 34.04 -10.18 17.07
C ASP A 58 33.54 -9.33 15.89
N GLY A 59 33.75 -8.01 15.93
CA GLY A 59 33.27 -7.07 14.92
C GLY A 59 31.78 -6.71 15.02
N THR A 60 31.12 -7.11 16.13
CA THR A 60 29.73 -6.71 16.42
C THR A 60 29.72 -5.37 17.13
N TRP A 61 28.95 -4.43 16.60
CA TRP A 61 28.71 -3.11 17.18
C TRP A 61 27.42 -3.15 17.98
N THR A 62 27.41 -2.59 19.19
CA THR A 62 26.24 -2.63 20.08
C THR A 62 26.00 -1.31 20.79
N VAL A 63 24.74 -1.02 21.07
CA VAL A 63 24.30 0.03 21.99
C VAL A 63 22.95 -0.32 22.59
N THR A 64 22.75 -0.02 23.88
CA THR A 64 21.46 -0.20 24.57
C THR A 64 20.90 1.16 24.92
N LEU A 65 19.65 1.41 24.52
CA LEU A 65 18.95 2.69 24.65
C LEU A 65 17.59 2.51 25.34
N GLY A 66 17.10 3.54 25.99
CA GLY A 66 15.79 3.53 26.65
C GLY A 66 15.87 3.59 28.18
N PRO A 67 14.82 3.24 28.93
CA PRO A 67 13.59 2.54 28.46
C PRO A 67 12.72 3.38 27.53
N VAL A 68 11.94 2.71 26.68
CA VAL A 68 11.16 3.30 25.59
C VAL A 68 9.69 2.90 25.71
N ALA A 69 8.78 3.82 25.41
CA ALA A 69 7.36 3.53 25.36
C ALA A 69 7.05 2.50 24.25
N PRO A 70 6.05 1.62 24.47
CA PRO A 70 5.61 0.65 23.46
C PRO A 70 5.04 1.38 22.24
N ASP A 71 5.56 1.13 21.06
CA ASP A 71 5.07 1.55 19.74
C ASP A 71 6.03 1.08 18.62
N MET A 72 5.88 1.62 17.41
CA MET A 72 6.75 1.40 16.26
C MET A 72 7.61 2.63 16.00
N TYR A 73 8.93 2.43 15.87
CA TYR A 73 9.91 3.49 15.72
C TYR A 73 10.79 3.27 14.49
N PRO A 74 10.89 4.25 13.58
CA PRO A 74 11.87 4.19 12.50
C PRO A 74 13.29 4.34 13.02
N TYR A 75 14.21 3.58 12.43
CA TYR A 75 15.66 3.65 12.70
C TYR A 75 16.48 3.25 11.49
N CYS A 76 17.75 3.63 11.48
CA CYS A 76 18.77 3.15 10.55
C CYS A 76 20.13 3.07 11.25
N TYR A 77 21.04 2.31 10.66
CA TYR A 77 22.45 2.38 11.05
C TYR A 77 23.18 3.41 10.19
N ILE A 78 24.18 4.08 10.78
CA ILE A 78 25.09 4.96 10.07
C ILE A 78 26.46 4.34 10.15
N VAL A 79 26.95 3.80 9.03
CA VAL A 79 28.22 3.09 8.92
C VAL A 79 29.20 3.97 8.16
N ASP A 80 30.27 4.41 8.85
CA ASP A 80 31.28 5.32 8.27
C ASP A 80 30.67 6.56 7.58
N GLY A 81 29.58 7.11 8.17
CA GLY A 81 28.84 8.27 7.66
C GLY A 81 27.70 7.94 6.68
N ILE A 82 27.48 6.69 6.30
CA ILE A 82 26.49 6.25 5.33
C ILE A 82 25.30 5.60 6.04
N SER A 83 24.08 6.12 5.79
CA SER A 83 22.86 5.55 6.36
C SER A 83 22.44 4.30 5.59
N ILE A 84 22.19 3.21 6.32
CA ILE A 84 21.71 1.93 5.80
C ILE A 84 20.56 1.40 6.63
N MET A 85 19.66 0.66 6.01
CA MET A 85 18.65 -0.13 6.71
C MET A 85 19.31 -1.29 7.46
N ASP A 86 18.62 -1.78 8.49
CA ASP A 86 19.06 -2.99 9.20
C ASP A 86 18.86 -4.22 8.29
N PRO A 87 19.93 -4.91 7.88
CA PRO A 87 19.84 -6.04 6.97
C PRO A 87 19.15 -7.28 7.56
N GLU A 88 18.99 -7.33 8.88
CA GLU A 88 18.35 -8.44 9.58
C GLU A 88 16.87 -8.18 9.88
N ASN A 89 16.39 -6.94 9.67
CA ASN A 89 15.01 -6.56 9.96
C ASN A 89 14.18 -6.45 8.67
N GLN A 90 13.09 -7.20 8.58
CA GLN A 90 12.18 -7.18 7.43
C GLN A 90 11.09 -6.09 7.51
N LEU A 91 10.98 -5.40 8.65
CA LEU A 91 10.04 -4.28 8.79
C LEU A 91 10.70 -2.99 8.32
N TYR A 92 10.07 -2.29 7.41
CA TYR A 92 10.59 -1.05 6.85
C TYR A 92 9.52 0.04 6.76
N PHE A 93 9.99 1.28 6.69
CA PHE A 93 9.16 2.46 6.51
C PHE A 93 9.06 2.80 5.01
N PRO A 94 7.88 2.64 4.36
CA PRO A 94 7.71 2.98 2.95
C PRO A 94 7.77 4.50 2.74
N ASN A 95 8.85 5.00 2.17
CA ASN A 95 9.06 6.44 2.01
C ASN A 95 9.82 6.77 0.71
N GLU A 96 9.50 7.92 0.12
CA GLU A 96 10.10 8.41 -1.12
C GLU A 96 11.51 8.97 -0.92
N GLY A 97 11.84 9.48 0.27
CA GLY A 97 13.01 10.30 0.52
C GLY A 97 14.03 9.75 1.52
N PHE A 98 13.71 8.66 2.23
CA PHE A 98 14.64 7.99 3.13
C PHE A 98 14.37 6.49 3.21
N LYS A 99 15.34 5.74 3.75
CA LYS A 99 15.23 4.29 3.91
C LYS A 99 15.53 3.94 5.36
N ASN A 100 14.48 3.60 6.11
CA ASN A 100 14.56 3.21 7.51
C ASN A 100 13.91 1.86 7.74
N SER A 101 14.49 1.07 8.64
CA SER A 101 13.85 -0.08 9.26
C SER A 101 12.88 0.36 10.35
N LEU A 102 11.97 -0.52 10.76
CA LEU A 102 11.02 -0.28 11.85
C LEU A 102 11.32 -1.18 13.03
N LEU A 103 11.48 -0.59 14.20
CA LEU A 103 11.53 -1.28 15.48
C LEU A 103 10.12 -1.33 16.06
N GLU A 104 9.66 -2.51 16.44
CA GLU A 104 8.40 -2.70 17.14
C GLU A 104 8.65 -3.03 18.62
N ILE A 105 8.08 -2.24 19.51
CA ILE A 105 8.18 -2.43 20.97
C ILE A 105 6.80 -2.82 21.49
N PRO A 106 6.62 -4.08 21.95
CA PRO A 106 5.33 -4.55 22.43
C PRO A 106 4.98 -3.92 23.79
N SER A 107 3.68 -3.77 24.05
CA SER A 107 3.17 -3.30 25.32
C SER A 107 3.06 -4.45 26.32
N LYS A 108 3.52 -4.21 27.56
CA LYS A 108 3.33 -5.12 28.72
C LYS A 108 2.01 -4.87 29.47
N ASN A 109 1.35 -3.75 29.21
CA ASN A 109 0.15 -3.29 29.93
C ASN A 109 -1.16 -3.54 29.15
N GLY A 110 -1.19 -4.51 28.26
CA GLY A 110 -2.29 -4.81 27.36
C GLY A 110 -2.00 -4.39 25.91
N PRO A 111 -2.82 -4.83 24.95
CA PRO A 111 -2.58 -4.59 23.54
C PRO A 111 -2.72 -3.12 23.18
N LEU A 112 -1.85 -2.65 22.29
CA LEU A 112 -1.98 -1.36 21.64
C LEU A 112 -3.11 -1.40 20.60
N PRO A 113 -3.73 -0.26 20.24
CA PRO A 113 -4.79 -0.24 19.25
C PRO A 113 -4.41 -0.89 17.91
N HIS A 114 -3.13 -0.82 17.54
CA HIS A 114 -2.59 -1.30 16.27
C HIS A 114 -1.90 -2.67 16.34
N ASP A 115 -1.95 -3.35 17.50
CA ASP A 115 -1.41 -4.70 17.64
C ASP A 115 -2.23 -5.70 16.84
N ILE A 116 -1.56 -6.72 16.32
CA ILE A 116 -2.20 -7.84 15.64
C ILE A 116 -2.87 -8.72 16.70
N ARG A 117 -4.19 -8.78 16.69
CA ARG A 117 -5.00 -9.60 17.64
C ARG A 117 -5.60 -10.79 16.89
N ASP A 118 -5.86 -11.87 17.59
CA ASP A 118 -6.60 -13.05 17.05
C ASP A 118 -8.11 -12.71 16.91
N VAL A 119 -8.41 -11.91 15.90
CA VAL A 119 -9.77 -11.46 15.52
C VAL A 119 -9.96 -11.65 14.02
N PRO A 120 -11.19 -11.61 13.48
CA PRO A 120 -11.38 -11.60 12.03
C PRO A 120 -10.69 -10.40 11.38
N HIS A 121 -9.80 -10.68 10.41
CA HIS A 121 -9.08 -9.64 9.67
C HIS A 121 -9.74 -9.33 8.34
N GLY A 122 -9.69 -8.04 7.98
CA GLY A 122 -10.05 -7.54 6.67
C GLY A 122 -8.99 -7.92 5.62
N ARG A 123 -9.32 -7.66 4.36
CA ARG A 123 -8.42 -7.90 3.22
C ARG A 123 -7.85 -6.59 2.72
N VAL A 124 -6.58 -6.58 2.35
CA VAL A 124 -5.89 -5.44 1.74
C VAL A 124 -5.61 -5.75 0.29
N GLU A 125 -6.03 -4.86 -0.61
CA GLU A 125 -5.85 -4.97 -2.06
C GLU A 125 -5.04 -3.78 -2.57
N TYR A 126 -4.03 -4.06 -3.39
CA TYR A 126 -3.29 -3.07 -4.17
C TYR A 126 -3.95 -2.98 -5.54
N ILE A 127 -4.31 -1.77 -5.93
CA ILE A 127 -5.01 -1.49 -7.18
C ILE A 127 -4.25 -0.51 -8.03
N HIS A 128 -4.36 -0.69 -9.34
CA HIS A 128 -3.93 0.26 -10.34
C HIS A 128 -5.15 0.72 -11.13
N TYR A 129 -5.19 1.99 -11.49
CA TYR A 129 -6.28 2.58 -12.24
C TYR A 129 -5.77 3.68 -13.16
N PHE A 130 -6.35 3.80 -14.34
CA PHE A 130 -6.01 4.88 -15.25
C PHE A 130 -6.66 6.18 -14.77
N SER A 131 -5.85 7.18 -14.49
CA SER A 131 -6.29 8.53 -14.15
C SER A 131 -6.25 9.43 -15.40
N LYS A 132 -7.41 9.87 -15.85
CA LYS A 132 -7.52 10.85 -16.94
C LYS A 132 -6.94 12.20 -16.54
N SER A 133 -7.10 12.56 -15.28
CA SER A 133 -6.56 13.79 -14.71
C SER A 133 -5.04 13.84 -14.72
N LEU A 134 -4.38 12.68 -14.56
CA LEU A 134 -2.92 12.53 -14.65
C LEU A 134 -2.44 12.26 -16.06
N GLY A 135 -3.28 11.65 -16.90
CA GLY A 135 -2.87 11.11 -18.19
C GLY A 135 -2.01 9.84 -18.08
N GLY A 136 -2.18 9.06 -17.02
CA GLY A 136 -1.42 7.84 -16.76
C GLY A 136 -2.02 6.99 -15.65
N THR A 137 -1.43 5.82 -15.42
CA THR A 137 -1.87 4.91 -14.37
C THR A 137 -1.40 5.40 -12.99
N ASN A 138 -2.31 5.39 -12.01
CA ASN A 138 -2.07 5.68 -10.61
C ASN A 138 -2.34 4.45 -9.75
N THR A 139 -1.93 4.49 -8.48
CA THR A 139 -2.04 3.40 -7.52
C THR A 139 -2.79 3.83 -6.26
N ALA A 140 -3.46 2.88 -5.61
CA ALA A 140 -4.02 3.03 -4.27
C ALA A 140 -4.07 1.67 -3.57
N ILE A 141 -4.23 1.69 -2.24
CA ILE A 141 -4.50 0.50 -1.45
C ILE A 141 -5.93 0.57 -0.93
N VAL A 142 -6.63 -0.54 -0.95
CA VAL A 142 -8.01 -0.67 -0.49
C VAL A 142 -8.09 -1.74 0.61
N TYR A 143 -8.45 -1.31 1.82
CA TYR A 143 -8.83 -2.24 2.87
C TYR A 143 -10.33 -2.54 2.79
N LEU A 144 -10.67 -3.81 2.85
CA LEU A 144 -12.02 -4.35 2.85
C LEU A 144 -12.30 -5.02 4.19
N PRO A 145 -13.40 -4.68 4.88
CA PRO A 145 -13.69 -5.24 6.21
C PRO A 145 -13.98 -6.77 6.15
N PRO A 146 -13.85 -7.49 7.28
CA PRO A 146 -13.99 -8.95 7.31
C PRO A 146 -15.29 -9.48 6.67
N THR A 147 -16.41 -8.78 6.83
CA THR A 147 -17.69 -9.21 6.24
C THR A 147 -17.79 -8.98 4.74
N TYR A 148 -16.86 -8.25 4.13
CA TYR A 148 -16.88 -8.01 2.68
C TYR A 148 -16.84 -9.30 1.86
N GLN A 149 -16.17 -10.34 2.35
CA GLN A 149 -16.10 -11.65 1.67
C GLN A 149 -17.35 -12.50 1.91
N THR A 150 -17.97 -12.40 3.10
CA THR A 150 -19.03 -13.30 3.55
C THR A 150 -20.44 -12.78 3.25
N ASP A 151 -20.63 -11.45 3.16
CA ASP A 151 -21.92 -10.83 2.83
C ASP A 151 -21.84 -10.09 1.49
N GLN A 152 -22.21 -10.80 0.42
CA GLN A 152 -22.14 -10.28 -0.95
C GLN A 152 -23.18 -9.19 -1.27
N GLN A 153 -24.19 -9.01 -0.43
CA GLN A 153 -25.26 -8.01 -0.65
C GLN A 153 -24.96 -6.69 0.08
N LYS A 154 -24.11 -6.73 1.08
CA LYS A 154 -23.79 -5.55 1.90
C LYS A 154 -22.97 -4.54 1.14
N LYS A 155 -23.36 -3.26 1.29
CA LYS A 155 -22.62 -2.10 0.83
C LYS A 155 -22.03 -1.35 2.00
N TYR A 156 -20.89 -0.70 1.79
CA TYR A 156 -20.07 -0.11 2.85
C TYR A 156 -19.84 1.38 2.61
N PRO A 157 -19.79 2.20 3.66
CA PRO A 157 -19.26 3.56 3.57
C PRO A 157 -17.77 3.53 3.26
N VAL A 158 -17.23 4.64 2.75
CA VAL A 158 -15.84 4.73 2.29
C VAL A 158 -15.10 5.84 3.01
N PHE A 159 -13.92 5.53 3.54
CA PHE A 159 -12.98 6.47 4.12
C PHE A 159 -11.74 6.61 3.23
N TYR A 160 -11.53 7.78 2.63
CA TYR A 160 -10.32 8.13 1.89
C TYR A 160 -9.29 8.72 2.86
N LEU A 161 -8.14 8.05 3.03
CA LEU A 161 -7.15 8.36 4.06
C LEU A 161 -5.78 8.59 3.44
N ILE A 162 -5.29 9.82 3.48
CA ILE A 162 -4.14 10.31 2.71
C ILE A 162 -2.91 10.43 3.60
N SER A 163 -1.78 9.87 3.16
CA SER A 163 -0.50 9.89 3.90
C SER A 163 0.26 11.21 3.78
N GLY A 164 1.35 11.36 4.57
CA GLY A 164 2.12 12.58 4.69
C GLY A 164 3.03 12.91 3.52
N THR A 165 3.86 13.92 3.70
CA THR A 165 4.90 14.33 2.75
C THR A 165 5.94 13.23 2.64
N THR A 166 6.34 12.85 1.45
CA THR A 166 7.26 11.76 1.15
C THR A 166 6.79 10.35 1.54
N ASP A 167 5.62 10.19 2.15
CA ASP A 167 5.03 8.89 2.44
C ASP A 167 4.38 8.31 1.17
N THR A 168 4.51 7.00 0.99
CA THR A 168 3.76 6.28 -0.05
C THR A 168 2.37 5.86 0.47
N GLU A 169 1.53 5.32 -0.39
CA GLU A 169 0.22 4.77 -0.02
C GLU A 169 0.31 3.61 0.98
N GLU A 170 1.47 2.94 1.06
CA GLU A 170 1.70 1.82 1.96
C GLU A 170 1.85 2.23 3.44
N VAL A 171 2.16 3.49 3.73
CA VAL A 171 2.53 3.89 5.09
C VAL A 171 1.39 3.73 6.08
N TYR A 172 0.14 4.09 5.71
CA TYR A 172 -1.01 3.85 6.59
C TYR A 172 -1.28 2.36 6.83
N TYR A 173 -0.88 1.49 5.90
CA TYR A 173 -0.99 0.06 6.05
C TYR A 173 0.17 -0.52 6.89
N LYS A 174 1.43 -0.27 6.49
CA LYS A 174 2.61 -0.91 7.10
C LYS A 174 3.06 -0.27 8.43
N VAL A 175 2.89 1.04 8.57
CA VAL A 175 3.31 1.80 9.77
C VAL A 175 2.10 2.24 10.59
N GLY A 176 1.11 2.83 9.94
CA GLY A 176 -0.12 3.28 10.58
C GLY A 176 -1.04 2.14 11.00
N ARG A 177 -0.89 0.95 10.41
CA ARG A 177 -1.65 -0.28 10.70
C ARG A 177 -3.17 -0.04 10.81
N VAL A 178 -3.70 0.81 9.93
CA VAL A 178 -5.11 1.18 9.92
C VAL A 178 -6.04 -0.03 9.82
N ASN A 179 -5.62 -1.06 9.09
CA ASN A 179 -6.32 -2.34 8.96
C ASN A 179 -6.48 -3.02 10.32
N TYR A 180 -5.40 -3.19 11.09
CA TYR A 180 -5.45 -3.84 12.41
C TYR A 180 -6.19 -2.98 13.45
N ILE A 181 -6.00 -1.65 13.43
CA ILE A 181 -6.78 -0.75 14.29
C ILE A 181 -8.27 -0.92 14.03
N LEU A 182 -8.67 -0.95 12.75
CA LEU A 182 -10.08 -1.09 12.39
C LEU A 182 -10.61 -2.49 12.71
N ASP A 183 -9.86 -3.56 12.41
CA ASP A 183 -10.24 -4.94 12.75
C ASP A 183 -10.48 -5.11 14.26
N ASN A 184 -9.57 -4.56 15.08
CA ASN A 184 -9.68 -4.60 16.54
C ASN A 184 -10.94 -3.84 17.02
N LEU A 185 -11.17 -2.64 16.51
CA LEU A 185 -12.35 -1.83 16.85
C LEU A 185 -13.66 -2.48 16.39
N LEU A 186 -13.65 -3.20 15.26
CA LEU A 186 -14.80 -3.95 14.77
C LEU A 186 -15.10 -5.16 15.67
N ALA A 187 -14.07 -5.90 16.07
CA ALA A 187 -14.21 -7.03 17.01
C ALA A 187 -14.76 -6.56 18.36
N ASP A 188 -14.33 -5.40 18.82
CA ASP A 188 -14.80 -4.77 20.08
C ASP A 188 -16.14 -4.02 19.90
N LYS A 189 -16.74 -4.01 18.69
CA LYS A 189 -18.01 -3.33 18.34
C LYS A 189 -17.97 -1.80 18.56
N GLN A 190 -16.77 -1.22 18.45
CA GLN A 190 -16.55 0.21 18.68
C GLN A 190 -16.58 1.01 17.37
N ALA A 191 -16.38 0.40 16.21
CA ALA A 191 -16.43 1.07 14.90
C ALA A 191 -17.51 0.50 13.99
N LYS A 192 -17.85 1.24 12.93
CA LYS A 192 -18.67 0.77 11.81
C LYS A 192 -17.77 0.15 10.76
N GLU A 193 -18.24 -0.92 10.14
CA GLU A 193 -17.56 -1.51 9.00
C GLU A 193 -17.52 -0.52 7.83
N MET A 194 -16.35 -0.34 7.27
CA MET A 194 -16.11 0.59 6.18
C MET A 194 -15.01 0.07 5.26
N ILE A 195 -15.02 0.52 4.03
CA ILE A 195 -13.87 0.42 3.11
C ILE A 195 -12.95 1.58 3.43
N VAL A 196 -11.63 1.31 3.55
CA VAL A 196 -10.62 2.38 3.65
C VAL A 196 -9.80 2.39 2.37
N VAL A 197 -9.70 3.55 1.74
CA VAL A 197 -8.93 3.78 0.51
C VAL A 197 -7.72 4.63 0.86
N LEU A 198 -6.54 4.14 0.56
CA LEU A 198 -5.25 4.81 0.79
C LEU A 198 -4.68 5.24 -0.56
N PRO A 199 -4.97 6.46 -1.05
CA PRO A 199 -4.43 6.94 -2.31
C PRO A 199 -2.96 7.32 -2.16
N TYR A 200 -2.18 7.20 -3.26
CA TYR A 200 -0.86 7.80 -3.31
C TYR A 200 -0.98 9.32 -3.42
N GLY A 201 -0.53 10.03 -2.39
CA GLY A 201 -0.73 11.47 -2.23
C GLY A 201 0.14 12.36 -3.14
N ASN A 202 1.09 11.78 -3.91
CA ASN A 202 2.02 12.51 -4.76
C ASN A 202 2.10 11.93 -6.18
N PRO A 203 0.96 11.77 -6.88
CA PRO A 203 0.87 10.94 -8.09
C PRO A 203 1.68 11.46 -9.27
N THR A 204 2.04 12.75 -9.31
CA THR A 204 2.88 13.30 -10.39
C THR A 204 4.27 12.66 -10.49
N LYS A 205 4.76 12.05 -9.41
CA LYS A 205 6.02 11.31 -9.43
C LYS A 205 5.96 9.99 -10.19
N LEU A 206 4.77 9.44 -10.40
CA LEU A 206 4.57 8.19 -11.14
C LEU A 206 4.59 8.41 -12.66
N LEU A 207 4.50 9.66 -13.12
CA LEU A 207 4.45 9.97 -14.53
C LEU A 207 5.85 9.96 -15.15
N ALA A 208 6.04 9.20 -16.21
CA ALA A 208 7.30 9.13 -16.97
C ALA A 208 7.79 10.50 -17.52
N SER A 209 6.85 11.44 -17.71
CA SER A 209 7.09 12.80 -18.19
C SER A 209 7.13 13.84 -17.09
N ALA A 210 7.04 13.44 -15.81
CA ALA A 210 7.14 14.40 -14.73
C ALA A 210 8.48 15.11 -14.81
N PRO A 211 8.51 16.45 -14.89
CA PRO A 211 9.77 17.16 -14.84
C PRO A 211 10.45 16.82 -13.52
N ALA A 212 11.78 16.68 -13.55
CA ALA A 212 12.60 16.53 -12.37
C ALA A 212 12.26 17.66 -11.39
N GLN A 213 11.33 17.43 -10.49
CA GLN A 213 10.83 18.50 -9.64
C GLN A 213 11.79 18.69 -8.47
N GLY A 214 12.26 19.92 -8.32
CA GLY A 214 12.82 20.41 -7.08
C GLY A 214 11.86 20.16 -5.91
N ALA A 215 12.32 20.41 -4.68
CA ALA A 215 11.64 20.13 -3.41
C ALA A 215 10.11 20.12 -3.49
N PRO A 216 9.42 19.23 -2.75
CA PRO A 216 7.97 19.16 -2.74
C PRO A 216 7.39 20.56 -2.51
N GLN A 217 6.81 21.15 -3.54
CA GLN A 217 6.04 22.37 -3.34
C GLN A 217 4.74 21.94 -2.69
N MET A 218 4.49 22.39 -1.47
CA MET A 218 3.14 22.34 -0.89
C MET A 218 2.26 23.30 -1.71
N GLN A 219 1.68 22.80 -2.79
CA GLN A 219 0.68 23.55 -3.52
C GLN A 219 -0.64 23.44 -2.75
N PHE A 220 -0.99 24.54 -2.11
CA PHE A 220 -2.29 24.71 -1.49
C PHE A 220 -3.31 25.03 -2.59
N GLY A 221 -4.01 23.99 -3.09
CA GLY A 221 -5.19 24.15 -3.92
C GLY A 221 -5.04 23.77 -5.40
N GLY A 222 -6.07 23.14 -5.94
CA GLY A 222 -6.27 22.90 -7.36
C GLY A 222 -5.28 21.97 -8.03
N ASP A 223 -4.56 21.20 -7.26
CA ASP A 223 -3.53 20.30 -7.72
C ASP A 223 -4.10 19.09 -8.49
N VAL A 224 -3.24 18.42 -9.18
CA VAL A 224 -3.59 17.24 -9.99
C VAL A 224 -4.15 16.13 -9.10
N PHE A 225 -3.68 16.01 -7.85
CA PHE A 225 -4.18 15.05 -6.86
C PHE A 225 -5.67 15.24 -6.58
N SER A 226 -6.14 16.50 -6.39
CA SER A 226 -7.55 16.78 -6.14
C SER A 226 -8.44 16.35 -7.31
N LYS A 227 -7.98 16.58 -8.53
CA LYS A 227 -8.69 16.14 -9.75
C LYS A 227 -8.71 14.63 -9.87
N ASP A 228 -7.58 13.97 -9.65
CA ASP A 228 -7.47 12.52 -9.65
C ASP A 228 -8.39 11.88 -8.60
N LEU A 229 -8.32 12.36 -7.35
CA LEU A 229 -9.18 11.86 -6.26
C LEU A 229 -10.67 11.92 -6.63
N ILE A 230 -11.13 13.08 -7.09
CA ILE A 230 -12.57 13.35 -7.29
C ILE A 230 -13.10 12.78 -8.61
N ASN A 231 -12.32 12.86 -9.68
CA ASN A 231 -12.79 12.54 -11.03
C ASN A 231 -12.41 11.14 -11.48
N ASP A 232 -11.37 10.54 -10.90
CA ASP A 232 -10.84 9.25 -11.35
C ASP A 232 -10.90 8.18 -10.24
N LEU A 233 -10.27 8.39 -9.08
CA LEU A 233 -10.23 7.38 -8.01
C LEU A 233 -11.61 7.11 -7.39
N MET A 234 -12.35 8.14 -6.99
CA MET A 234 -13.67 7.94 -6.38
C MET A 234 -14.64 7.19 -7.32
N PRO A 235 -14.79 7.56 -8.60
CA PRO A 235 -15.59 6.80 -9.54
C PRO A 235 -15.09 5.36 -9.75
N TYR A 236 -13.76 5.13 -9.78
CA TYR A 236 -13.18 3.80 -9.87
C TYR A 236 -13.60 2.94 -8.67
N ILE A 237 -13.48 3.46 -7.44
CA ILE A 237 -13.87 2.74 -6.22
C ILE A 237 -15.38 2.43 -6.24
N GLU A 238 -16.22 3.37 -6.61
CA GLU A 238 -17.67 3.19 -6.65
C GLU A 238 -18.12 2.21 -7.72
N LYS A 239 -17.41 2.10 -8.83
CA LYS A 239 -17.65 1.12 -9.90
C LYS A 239 -17.22 -0.30 -9.48
N ASN A 240 -16.08 -0.43 -8.79
CA ASN A 240 -15.43 -1.71 -8.58
C ASN A 240 -15.68 -2.33 -7.20
N TYR A 241 -16.23 -1.57 -6.25
CA TYR A 241 -16.49 -2.03 -4.88
C TYR A 241 -17.93 -1.76 -4.45
N ARG A 242 -18.41 -2.56 -3.49
CA ARG A 242 -19.76 -2.41 -2.95
C ARG A 242 -19.83 -1.23 -1.98
N THR A 243 -20.05 -0.05 -2.51
CA THR A 243 -20.03 1.21 -1.78
C THR A 243 -21.43 1.80 -1.59
N LEU A 244 -21.59 2.57 -0.50
CA LEU A 244 -22.69 3.51 -0.30
C LEU A 244 -22.26 4.87 -0.85
N ASN A 245 -22.60 5.15 -2.12
CA ASN A 245 -22.08 6.27 -2.90
C ASN A 245 -22.83 7.59 -2.70
N ASN A 246 -23.01 8.01 -1.46
CA ASN A 246 -23.56 9.32 -1.11
C ASN A 246 -22.68 10.03 -0.07
N ARG A 247 -22.85 11.33 0.07
CA ARG A 247 -22.00 12.16 0.94
C ARG A 247 -21.97 11.72 2.41
N ASP A 248 -23.09 11.22 2.94
CA ASP A 248 -23.21 10.83 4.34
C ASP A 248 -22.50 9.51 4.64
N ASN A 249 -22.04 8.82 3.61
CA ASN A 249 -21.26 7.60 3.66
C ASN A 249 -19.85 7.75 3.06
N ARG A 250 -19.37 9.01 2.92
CA ARG A 250 -17.98 9.27 2.53
C ARG A 250 -17.28 10.13 3.58
N ALA A 251 -16.11 9.64 4.00
CA ALA A 251 -15.17 10.35 4.87
C ALA A 251 -13.87 10.61 4.13
N ILE A 252 -13.20 11.68 4.50
CA ILE A 252 -11.86 12.01 4.03
C ILE A 252 -10.99 12.41 5.22
N GLY A 253 -9.75 11.94 5.26
CA GLY A 253 -8.82 12.28 6.33
C GLY A 253 -7.38 12.12 5.89
N GLY A 254 -6.44 12.55 6.73
CA GLY A 254 -5.03 12.39 6.43
C GLY A 254 -4.09 12.98 7.46
N PHE A 255 -2.79 12.67 7.29
CA PHE A 255 -1.71 13.11 8.16
C PHE A 255 -0.81 14.10 7.41
N SER A 256 -0.39 15.20 8.08
CA SER A 256 0.56 16.15 7.53
C SER A 256 0.07 16.75 6.18
N ARG A 257 0.83 16.61 5.09
CA ARG A 257 0.40 16.98 3.74
C ARG A 257 -0.96 16.34 3.39
N GLY A 258 -1.12 15.05 3.70
CA GLY A 258 -2.40 14.36 3.48
C GLY A 258 -3.55 14.94 4.27
N GLY A 259 -3.29 15.46 5.48
CA GLY A 259 -4.25 16.22 6.26
C GLY A 259 -4.67 17.53 5.59
N ASN A 260 -3.71 18.26 4.99
CA ASN A 260 -4.01 19.44 4.18
C ASN A 260 -4.86 19.08 2.95
N GLN A 261 -4.47 18.04 2.19
CA GLN A 261 -5.22 17.55 1.04
C GLN A 261 -6.63 17.10 1.42
N ALA A 262 -6.77 16.42 2.57
CA ALA A 262 -8.08 15.99 3.08
C ALA A 262 -8.98 17.18 3.45
N LEU A 263 -8.44 18.17 4.16
CA LEU A 263 -9.18 19.38 4.51
C LEU A 263 -9.60 20.18 3.28
N LEU A 264 -8.66 20.42 2.36
CA LEU A 264 -8.95 21.16 1.14
C LEU A 264 -10.05 20.47 0.31
N ASN A 265 -9.86 19.19 0.01
CA ASN A 265 -10.82 18.41 -0.79
C ASN A 265 -12.16 18.22 -0.08
N GLY A 266 -12.14 17.96 1.23
CA GLY A 266 -13.35 17.79 2.03
C GLY A 266 -14.19 19.08 2.10
N LEU A 267 -13.55 20.20 2.42
CA LEU A 267 -14.24 21.49 2.54
C LEU A 267 -14.71 22.05 1.19
N THR A 268 -13.92 21.85 0.13
CA THR A 268 -14.31 22.29 -1.23
C THR A 268 -15.46 21.45 -1.79
N ASN A 269 -15.60 20.17 -1.35
CA ASN A 269 -16.59 19.23 -1.87
C ASN A 269 -17.54 18.73 -0.76
N LEU A 270 -18.18 19.63 -0.02
CA LEU A 270 -19.16 19.29 1.01
C LEU A 270 -20.44 18.62 0.46
N ASP A 271 -20.62 18.61 -0.84
CA ASP A 271 -21.62 17.80 -1.54
C ASP A 271 -21.23 16.33 -1.67
N LYS A 272 -19.94 15.98 -1.49
CA LYS A 272 -19.38 14.62 -1.61
C LYS A 272 -18.97 14.01 -0.27
N PHE A 273 -18.52 14.84 0.68
CA PHE A 273 -18.02 14.39 1.98
C PHE A 273 -18.80 15.03 3.14
N SER A 274 -18.99 14.28 4.23
CA SER A 274 -19.60 14.81 5.46
C SER A 274 -18.80 14.50 6.73
N TYR A 275 -17.74 13.68 6.64
CA TYR A 275 -16.79 13.38 7.71
C TYR A 275 -15.41 13.81 7.27
N LEU A 276 -14.81 14.77 7.98
CA LEU A 276 -13.51 15.35 7.69
C LEU A 276 -12.60 15.15 8.90
N CYS A 277 -11.42 14.54 8.68
CA CYS A 277 -10.43 14.31 9.73
C CYS A 277 -9.07 14.83 9.27
N SER A 278 -8.34 15.51 10.15
CA SER A 278 -7.00 15.98 9.85
C SER A 278 -6.09 15.78 11.06
N TYR A 279 -4.93 15.18 10.80
CA TYR A 279 -3.93 14.84 11.78
C TYR A 279 -2.66 15.62 11.51
N SER A 280 -2.25 16.45 12.48
CA SER A 280 -1.05 17.28 12.39
C SER A 280 -1.00 18.11 11.10
N SER A 281 -2.07 18.90 10.84
CA SER A 281 -2.15 19.70 9.61
C SER A 281 -3.12 20.87 9.72
N PHE A 282 -3.19 21.65 8.64
CA PHE A 282 -4.06 22.80 8.43
C PHE A 282 -4.34 22.94 6.93
N THR A 283 -5.23 23.88 6.53
CA THR A 283 -5.45 24.19 5.11
C THR A 283 -5.65 25.69 4.89
N SER A 284 -5.96 26.09 3.65
CA SER A 284 -6.24 27.48 3.29
C SER A 284 -7.38 28.07 4.14
N THR A 285 -7.20 29.29 4.60
CA THR A 285 -8.23 30.11 5.25
C THR A 285 -9.14 30.85 4.26
N ASP A 286 -8.90 30.64 2.97
CA ASP A 286 -9.67 31.22 1.87
C ASP A 286 -10.19 30.11 0.94
N ILE A 287 -11.26 29.42 1.41
CA ILE A 287 -12.02 28.46 0.61
C ILE A 287 -13.40 29.07 0.35
N PRO A 288 -13.74 29.38 -0.91
CA PRO A 288 -14.96 30.04 -1.24
C PRO A 288 -16.23 29.34 -0.70
N ASN A 289 -17.20 30.11 -0.19
CA ASN A 289 -18.49 29.63 0.34
C ASN A 289 -18.41 28.67 1.55
N VAL A 290 -17.27 28.50 2.16
CA VAL A 290 -17.08 27.63 3.34
C VAL A 290 -17.13 28.47 4.62
N TYR A 291 -16.20 29.40 4.76
CA TYR A 291 -16.02 30.15 6.02
C TYR A 291 -16.98 31.35 6.17
N ASP A 292 -17.48 31.88 5.06
CA ASP A 292 -18.42 33.01 5.08
C ASP A 292 -19.87 32.59 5.35
N ASN A 293 -20.17 31.29 5.26
CA ASN A 293 -21.46 30.70 5.55
C ASN A 293 -21.36 29.54 6.55
N ALA A 294 -20.89 29.84 7.75
CA ALA A 294 -20.67 28.84 8.81
C ALA A 294 -21.93 28.04 9.14
N SER A 295 -23.12 28.65 9.11
CA SER A 295 -24.39 27.97 9.38
C SER A 295 -24.65 26.84 8.36
N ASP A 296 -24.44 27.10 7.08
CA ASP A 296 -24.63 26.11 6.01
C ASP A 296 -23.53 25.03 6.05
N THR A 297 -22.29 25.44 6.23
CA THR A 297 -21.15 24.55 6.38
C THR A 297 -21.34 23.56 7.54
N ASN A 298 -21.73 24.07 8.73
CA ASN A 298 -21.96 23.21 9.91
C ASN A 298 -23.13 22.25 9.72
N LYS A 299 -24.16 22.58 8.92
CA LYS A 299 -25.26 21.64 8.59
C LYS A 299 -24.80 20.49 7.67
N LYS A 300 -23.81 20.74 6.84
CA LYS A 300 -23.30 19.76 5.89
C LYS A 300 -22.29 18.80 6.52
N ILE A 301 -21.65 19.12 7.62
CA ILE A 301 -20.59 18.33 8.25
C ILE A 301 -21.15 17.53 9.42
N HIS A 302 -21.00 16.20 9.38
CA HIS A 302 -21.32 15.32 10.49
C HIS A 302 -20.17 15.21 11.50
N LEU A 303 -18.93 15.22 11.00
CA LEU A 303 -17.71 15.22 11.82
C LEU A 303 -16.66 16.11 11.17
N PHE A 304 -16.15 17.07 11.92
CA PHE A 304 -14.95 17.83 11.59
C PHE A 304 -13.96 17.67 12.73
N TRP A 305 -12.96 16.82 12.54
CA TRP A 305 -12.02 16.42 13.58
C TRP A 305 -10.60 16.87 13.23
N LEU A 306 -9.94 17.56 14.17
CA LEU A 306 -8.62 18.14 14.00
C LEU A 306 -7.76 17.73 15.20
N GLY A 307 -6.58 17.15 14.96
CA GLY A 307 -5.65 16.79 16.01
C GLY A 307 -4.23 17.22 15.69
N VAL A 308 -3.49 17.63 16.72
CA VAL A 308 -2.06 17.97 16.61
C VAL A 308 -1.35 17.75 17.95
N GLY A 309 -0.08 17.30 17.91
CA GLY A 309 0.78 17.22 19.08
C GLY A 309 1.34 18.59 19.48
N THR A 310 1.48 18.85 20.78
CA THR A 310 2.07 20.11 21.27
C THR A 310 3.56 20.26 20.91
N ASP A 311 4.25 19.13 20.74
CA ASP A 311 5.66 19.09 20.31
C ASP A 311 5.82 18.99 18.78
N ASP A 312 4.70 19.04 18.04
CA ASP A 312 4.71 19.01 16.58
C ASP A 312 5.18 20.36 16.01
N PHE A 313 6.06 20.33 15.02
CA PHE A 313 6.51 21.56 14.35
C PHE A 313 5.39 22.30 13.60
N LEU A 314 4.26 21.63 13.35
CA LEU A 314 3.03 22.25 12.80
C LEU A 314 2.08 22.77 13.86
N TYR A 315 2.36 22.56 15.15
CA TYR A 315 1.45 22.90 16.25
C TYR A 315 0.94 24.34 16.16
N GLY A 316 1.86 25.31 16.05
CA GLY A 316 1.48 26.74 16.00
C GLY A 316 0.54 27.05 14.85
N THR A 317 0.86 26.62 13.65
CA THR A 317 0.05 26.88 12.45
C THR A 317 -1.29 26.12 12.47
N ALA A 318 -1.30 24.88 12.94
CA ALA A 318 -2.52 24.09 13.06
C ALA A 318 -3.47 24.68 14.12
N ARG A 319 -2.93 25.10 15.26
CA ARG A 319 -3.69 25.78 16.32
C ARG A 319 -4.30 27.10 15.81
N ASP A 320 -3.52 27.93 15.09
CA ASP A 320 -4.01 29.18 14.51
C ASP A 320 -5.14 28.95 13.50
N TYR A 321 -5.04 27.86 12.72
CA TYR A 321 -6.14 27.44 11.84
C TYR A 321 -7.38 27.02 12.64
N MET A 322 -7.22 26.28 13.74
CA MET A 322 -8.35 25.91 14.61
C MET A 322 -8.99 27.15 15.26
N GLU A 323 -8.19 28.14 15.70
CA GLU A 323 -8.67 29.42 16.22
C GLU A 323 -9.41 30.23 15.14
N PHE A 324 -8.90 30.22 13.90
CA PHE A 324 -9.61 30.83 12.76
C PHE A 324 -11.00 30.21 12.55
N LEU A 325 -11.11 28.87 12.62
CA LEU A 325 -12.41 28.19 12.51
C LEU A 325 -13.38 28.61 13.61
N ASP A 326 -12.89 28.74 14.86
CA ASP A 326 -13.71 29.23 15.99
C ASP A 326 -14.20 30.66 15.75
N LYS A 327 -13.33 31.55 15.29
CA LYS A 327 -13.68 32.94 14.95
C LYS A 327 -14.72 33.02 13.80
N LYS A 328 -14.68 32.09 12.87
CA LYS A 328 -15.64 31.96 11.77
C LYS A 328 -16.92 31.22 12.18
N GLY A 329 -17.00 30.67 13.38
CA GLY A 329 -18.15 29.89 13.86
C GLY A 329 -18.27 28.50 13.22
N ILE A 330 -17.23 27.98 12.66
CA ILE A 330 -17.14 26.59 12.14
C ILE A 330 -16.87 25.64 13.31
N LYS A 331 -17.79 24.70 13.53
CA LYS A 331 -17.68 23.72 14.61
C LYS A 331 -16.67 22.61 14.23
N SER A 332 -15.82 22.24 15.18
CA SER A 332 -14.87 21.12 15.02
C SER A 332 -14.54 20.50 16.38
N VAL A 333 -14.21 19.23 16.36
CA VAL A 333 -13.51 18.55 17.47
C VAL A 333 -12.03 18.88 17.37
N LYS A 334 -11.42 19.24 18.49
CA LYS A 334 -9.98 19.53 18.58
C LYS A 334 -9.35 18.62 19.61
N GLU A 335 -8.28 17.96 19.23
CA GLU A 335 -7.52 17.04 20.08
C GLU A 335 -6.05 17.47 20.12
N PHE A 336 -5.50 17.60 21.31
CA PHE A 336 -4.11 17.97 21.54
C PHE A 336 -3.43 16.84 22.30
N THR A 337 -2.37 16.28 21.73
CA THR A 337 -1.53 15.32 22.43
C THR A 337 -0.34 16.05 23.07
N THR A 338 0.05 15.56 24.24
CA THR A 338 1.21 16.06 24.99
C THR A 338 2.26 14.95 25.12
N ASP A 339 3.33 15.18 25.88
CA ASP A 339 4.28 14.14 26.28
C ASP A 339 4.99 13.42 25.12
N LYS A 340 5.65 14.21 24.25
CA LYS A 340 6.49 13.72 23.14
C LYS A 340 5.75 13.25 21.87
N TYR A 341 4.46 13.50 21.80
CA TYR A 341 3.71 13.31 20.54
C TYR A 341 3.98 14.49 19.59
N GLY A 342 5.13 14.44 18.91
CA GLY A 342 5.47 15.37 17.84
C GLY A 342 4.87 14.96 16.50
N HIS A 343 5.51 15.35 15.42
CA HIS A 343 5.11 15.00 14.05
C HIS A 343 5.48 13.55 13.71
N THR A 344 4.73 12.59 14.26
CA THR A 344 5.09 11.17 14.22
C THR A 344 3.89 10.27 13.88
N TRP A 345 4.20 9.08 13.39
CA TRP A 345 3.19 8.04 13.14
C TRP A 345 2.57 7.48 14.42
N MET A 346 3.24 7.57 15.57
CA MET A 346 2.63 7.29 16.88
C MET A 346 1.40 8.16 17.08
N ASN A 347 1.55 9.47 16.83
CA ASN A 347 0.48 10.44 16.97
C ASN A 347 -0.64 10.18 15.94
N ALA A 348 -0.29 9.90 14.69
CA ALA A 348 -1.26 9.55 13.65
C ALA A 348 -2.09 8.31 14.01
N LYS A 349 -1.47 7.25 14.57
CA LYS A 349 -2.17 6.06 15.06
C LYS A 349 -3.11 6.35 16.23
N TYR A 350 -2.65 7.17 17.17
CA TYR A 350 -3.51 7.64 18.27
C TYR A 350 -4.76 8.35 17.75
N PHE A 351 -4.60 9.26 16.80
CA PHE A 351 -5.71 9.99 16.19
C PHE A 351 -6.64 9.06 15.39
N LEU A 352 -6.10 8.08 14.67
CA LEU A 352 -6.91 7.06 13.99
C LEU A 352 -7.77 6.28 14.98
N ALA A 353 -7.20 5.80 16.09
CA ALA A 353 -7.95 5.06 17.10
C ALA A 353 -9.08 5.89 17.73
N LYS A 354 -8.94 7.22 17.79
CA LYS A 354 -9.97 8.16 18.27
C LYS A 354 -11.05 8.45 17.22
N THR A 355 -10.70 8.54 15.96
CA THR A 355 -11.62 8.99 14.89
C THR A 355 -12.41 7.84 14.27
N LEU A 356 -11.82 6.66 14.08
CA LEU A 356 -12.50 5.51 13.47
C LEU A 356 -13.83 5.13 14.16
N PRO A 357 -13.97 5.20 15.51
CA PRO A 357 -15.26 4.97 16.18
C PRO A 357 -16.34 6.01 15.86
N LEU A 358 -15.93 7.22 15.45
CA LEU A 358 -16.84 8.33 15.14
C LEU A 358 -17.33 8.30 13.69
N LEU A 359 -16.52 7.72 12.78
CA LEU A 359 -16.86 7.67 11.36
C LEU A 359 -18.13 6.86 11.12
N PHE A 360 -19.06 7.44 10.34
CA PHE A 360 -20.34 6.83 9.96
C PHE A 360 -21.25 6.44 11.15
N ASN A 361 -20.89 6.89 12.34
CA ASN A 361 -21.71 6.83 13.54
C ASN A 361 -22.20 8.25 13.88
N LYS A 362 -23.27 8.66 13.19
CA LYS A 362 -23.79 10.03 13.29
C LYS A 362 -24.03 10.48 14.73
N LYS A 363 -24.59 9.60 15.58
CA LYS A 363 -24.84 9.91 17.00
C LYS A 363 -23.55 10.19 17.77
N ALA A 364 -22.52 9.36 17.59
CA ALA A 364 -21.21 9.55 18.24
C ALA A 364 -20.50 10.79 17.71
N ALA A 365 -20.54 11.01 16.38
CA ALA A 365 -19.96 12.18 15.75
C ALA A 365 -20.62 13.49 16.24
N GLU A 366 -21.95 13.55 16.30
CA GLU A 366 -22.71 14.70 16.82
C GLU A 366 -22.42 14.96 18.30
N ALA A 367 -22.24 13.91 19.11
CA ALA A 367 -21.86 14.06 20.53
C ALA A 367 -20.45 14.67 20.63
N ALA A 368 -19.46 14.12 19.90
CA ALA A 368 -18.11 14.65 19.88
C ALA A 368 -18.04 16.10 19.40
N MET A 369 -18.84 16.46 18.37
CA MET A 369 -18.92 17.84 17.84
C MET A 369 -19.55 18.83 18.83
N LYS A 370 -20.38 18.38 19.77
CA LYS A 370 -20.95 19.22 20.85
C LYS A 370 -19.98 19.42 22.01
N GLU A 371 -19.15 18.44 22.28
CA GLU A 371 -18.16 18.45 23.37
C GLU A 371 -16.84 19.13 22.96
N GLY A 372 -16.71 19.51 21.68
CA GLY A 372 -15.51 20.14 21.13
C GLY A 372 -15.11 21.39 21.90
N GLN A 373 -13.85 21.44 22.32
CA GLN A 373 -13.29 22.58 23.04
C GLN A 373 -12.75 23.64 22.06
N PRO A 374 -12.70 24.93 22.46
CA PRO A 374 -12.04 25.94 21.65
C PRO A 374 -10.52 25.66 21.54
N ALA A 375 -9.90 26.22 20.51
CA ALA A 375 -8.45 26.17 20.39
C ALA A 375 -7.79 26.83 21.60
N PRO A 376 -6.67 26.29 22.14
CA PRO A 376 -5.92 26.96 23.20
C PRO A 376 -5.41 28.32 22.72
N ALA A 377 -5.33 29.27 23.66
CA ALA A 377 -4.78 30.59 23.37
C ALA A 377 -3.32 30.50 22.92
N ALA A 378 -2.91 31.36 22.00
CA ALA A 378 -1.52 31.47 21.57
C ALA A 378 -0.64 31.91 22.73
N THR A 379 0.50 31.24 22.95
CA THR A 379 1.49 31.68 23.93
C THR A 379 2.50 32.63 23.31
N GLY A 380 2.52 32.75 21.97
CA GLY A 380 3.51 33.54 21.21
C GLY A 380 4.88 32.88 21.07
N GLN A 381 5.03 31.66 21.57
CA GLN A 381 6.27 30.87 21.50
C GLN A 381 6.22 29.76 20.45
N GLU A 382 5.05 29.53 19.86
CA GLU A 382 4.85 28.47 18.90
C GLU A 382 5.59 28.76 17.59
N GLN A 383 6.28 27.75 17.10
CA GLN A 383 6.94 27.83 15.80
C GLN A 383 5.86 27.85 14.68
N GLN A 384 5.94 28.86 13.81
CA GLN A 384 5.09 28.90 12.63
C GLN A 384 5.73 28.12 11.46
N PHE A 385 4.89 27.43 10.70
CA PHE A 385 5.32 26.70 9.53
C PHE A 385 5.58 27.66 8.37
N THR A 386 6.85 27.79 8.00
CA THR A 386 7.31 28.73 6.96
C THR A 386 8.09 27.99 5.87
N ALA A 387 8.30 28.65 4.73
CA ALA A 387 9.14 28.12 3.66
C ALA A 387 10.57 27.78 4.15
N GLY A 388 11.11 28.51 5.12
CA GLY A 388 12.42 28.22 5.73
C GLY A 388 12.38 26.94 6.59
N VAL A 389 11.31 26.69 7.32
CA VAL A 389 11.11 25.43 8.05
C VAL A 389 11.01 24.27 7.07
N MET A 390 10.23 24.43 5.99
CA MET A 390 10.12 23.43 4.93
C MET A 390 11.47 23.05 4.32
N ALA A 391 12.24 24.06 3.89
CA ALA A 391 13.55 23.82 3.26
C ALA A 391 14.54 23.11 4.19
N ARG A 392 14.43 23.31 5.51
CA ARG A 392 15.26 22.65 6.53
C ARG A 392 14.82 21.21 6.76
N LEU A 393 13.52 20.94 6.84
CA LEU A 393 12.98 19.61 7.14
C LEU A 393 13.00 18.70 5.91
N PHE A 394 12.81 19.28 4.73
CA PHE A 394 12.73 18.58 3.45
C PHE A 394 13.75 19.19 2.47
N PRO A 395 15.05 18.92 2.65
CA PRO A 395 16.07 19.40 1.71
C PRO A 395 15.79 18.84 0.32
N ARG A 396 16.25 19.56 -0.72
CA ARG A 396 16.07 19.10 -2.10
C ARG A 396 16.69 17.71 -2.25
N PRO A 397 15.89 16.71 -2.70
CA PRO A 397 16.41 15.39 -2.92
C PRO A 397 17.35 15.38 -4.12
N VAL A 398 18.32 14.48 -4.09
CA VAL A 398 19.04 14.06 -5.30
C VAL A 398 18.07 13.24 -6.15
N ILE A 399 18.02 13.49 -7.45
CA ILE A 399 17.16 12.73 -8.37
C ILE A 399 17.92 11.49 -8.82
N SER A 400 17.39 10.32 -8.46
CA SER A 400 17.96 9.01 -8.81
C SER A 400 16.88 7.92 -8.70
N PRO A 401 16.77 7.01 -9.70
CA PRO A 401 17.32 7.11 -11.04
C PRO A 401 16.62 8.19 -11.88
N GLU A 402 17.35 8.82 -12.79
CA GLU A 402 16.78 9.74 -13.78
C GLU A 402 16.83 9.13 -15.17
N TYR A 403 15.66 9.01 -15.80
CA TYR A 403 15.51 8.44 -17.14
C TYR A 403 15.59 9.56 -18.19
N GLY A 404 16.67 9.58 -18.98
CA GLY A 404 16.94 10.57 -20.03
C GLY A 404 17.09 9.95 -21.41
N GLU A 405 17.30 10.80 -22.42
CA GLU A 405 17.55 10.36 -23.80
C GLU A 405 18.88 9.61 -23.95
N GLN A 406 19.84 9.91 -23.08
CA GLN A 406 21.17 9.30 -23.10
C GLN A 406 21.30 8.04 -22.23
N GLY A 407 20.19 7.60 -21.61
CA GLY A 407 20.18 6.46 -20.71
C GLY A 407 19.65 6.79 -19.33
N ILE A 408 20.03 5.99 -18.35
CA ILE A 408 19.62 6.14 -16.95
C ILE A 408 20.79 6.68 -16.13
N THR A 409 20.58 7.81 -15.47
CA THR A 409 21.57 8.42 -14.58
C THR A 409 21.22 8.13 -13.14
N PHE A 410 22.17 7.54 -12.44
CA PHE A 410 22.10 7.25 -11.00
C PHE A 410 22.94 8.27 -10.24
N ARG A 411 22.41 8.77 -9.11
CA ARG A 411 23.11 9.74 -8.26
C ARG A 411 22.99 9.37 -6.79
N PHE A 412 24.07 9.54 -6.08
CA PHE A 412 24.14 9.23 -4.64
C PHE A 412 24.92 10.33 -3.90
N LYS A 413 24.29 10.92 -2.89
CA LYS A 413 24.96 11.93 -2.06
C LYS A 413 25.71 11.26 -0.92
N ALA A 414 27.03 11.20 -1.01
CA ALA A 414 27.91 10.64 -0.01
C ALA A 414 29.22 11.47 0.06
N PRO A 415 29.19 12.65 0.71
CA PRO A 415 30.32 13.57 0.69
C PRO A 415 31.57 13.03 1.39
N GLU A 416 31.43 12.14 2.35
CA GLU A 416 32.54 11.53 3.10
C GLU A 416 33.11 10.27 2.47
N ALA A 417 32.38 9.67 1.51
CA ALA A 417 32.81 8.44 0.83
C ALA A 417 34.05 8.71 -0.04
N LYS A 418 34.98 7.78 -0.04
CA LYS A 418 36.20 7.82 -0.86
C LYS A 418 36.00 7.18 -2.22
N LYS A 419 35.12 6.18 -2.31
CA LYS A 419 34.81 5.43 -3.51
C LYS A 419 33.32 5.05 -3.47
N VAL A 420 32.63 5.28 -4.58
CA VAL A 420 31.26 4.79 -4.80
C VAL A 420 31.21 4.09 -6.14
N GLU A 421 30.61 2.91 -6.17
CA GLU A 421 30.36 2.11 -7.34
C GLU A 421 28.87 1.87 -7.50
N LEU A 422 28.36 1.89 -8.70
CA LEU A 422 27.02 1.41 -9.04
C LEU A 422 27.10 -0.10 -9.28
N VAL A 423 26.36 -0.86 -8.50
CA VAL A 423 26.16 -2.29 -8.65
C VAL A 423 24.82 -2.51 -9.34
N CYS A 424 24.81 -3.19 -10.46
CA CYS A 424 23.63 -3.49 -11.23
C CYS A 424 23.62 -4.99 -11.54
N GLU A 425 22.53 -5.70 -11.21
CA GLU A 425 22.45 -7.16 -11.42
C GLU A 425 22.58 -7.59 -12.90
N MET A 426 22.40 -6.64 -13.82
CA MET A 426 22.48 -6.86 -15.26
C MET A 426 23.91 -6.77 -15.80
N LEU A 427 24.83 -6.24 -15.03
CA LEU A 427 26.20 -5.99 -15.47
C LEU A 427 27.18 -6.95 -14.81
N PRO A 428 28.18 -7.45 -15.55
CA PRO A 428 29.18 -8.36 -14.97
C PRO A 428 30.14 -7.66 -14.02
N GLU A 429 30.30 -6.33 -14.14
CA GLU A 429 31.22 -5.52 -13.34
C GLU A 429 30.53 -4.28 -12.80
N ASN A 430 30.96 -3.83 -11.62
CA ASN A 430 30.50 -2.58 -11.01
C ASN A 430 31.02 -1.39 -11.78
N ILE A 431 30.22 -0.31 -11.84
CA ILE A 431 30.59 0.94 -12.50
C ILE A 431 31.11 1.92 -11.45
N ALA A 432 32.34 2.40 -11.63
CA ALA A 432 32.89 3.48 -10.81
C ALA A 432 32.12 4.78 -11.05
N MET A 433 31.63 5.40 -9.98
CA MET A 433 30.90 6.67 -10.06
C MET A 433 31.84 7.86 -9.94
N GLN A 434 31.48 8.99 -10.53
CA GLN A 434 32.22 10.25 -10.47
C GLN A 434 31.60 11.19 -9.44
N ARG A 435 32.46 11.81 -8.60
CA ARG A 435 32.03 12.74 -7.54
C ARG A 435 32.13 14.18 -8.03
N ASP A 436 31.08 14.97 -7.76
CA ASP A 436 31.10 16.42 -7.96
C ASP A 436 31.58 17.20 -6.71
N SER A 437 31.59 18.54 -6.82
CA SER A 437 31.98 19.43 -5.71
C SER A 437 31.07 19.38 -4.50
N ASP A 438 29.81 18.99 -4.68
CA ASP A 438 28.79 18.94 -3.62
C ASP A 438 28.72 17.56 -2.93
N GLY A 439 29.64 16.65 -3.33
CA GLY A 439 29.72 15.30 -2.79
C GLY A 439 28.64 14.36 -3.34
N VAL A 440 28.06 14.69 -4.49
CA VAL A 440 27.14 13.82 -5.22
C VAL A 440 27.94 12.97 -6.20
N TRP A 441 27.78 11.67 -6.10
CA TRP A 441 28.36 10.69 -7.00
C TRP A 441 27.36 10.38 -8.10
N SER A 442 27.82 10.24 -9.35
CA SER A 442 26.96 9.97 -10.50
C SER A 442 27.57 8.97 -11.46
N ALA A 443 26.72 8.18 -12.10
CA ALA A 443 27.03 7.31 -13.22
C ALA A 443 25.83 7.23 -14.15
N THR A 444 26.10 7.18 -15.49
CA THR A 444 25.05 7.04 -16.50
C THR A 444 25.24 5.73 -17.24
N LEU A 445 24.18 4.92 -17.32
CA LEU A 445 24.10 3.74 -18.17
C LEU A 445 23.51 4.16 -19.51
N SER A 446 24.36 4.18 -20.55
CA SER A 446 23.95 4.50 -21.93
C SER A 446 23.33 3.26 -22.60
N ASP A 447 22.53 3.49 -23.66
CA ASP A 447 21.96 2.45 -24.53
C ASP A 447 21.16 1.36 -23.80
N TYR A 448 20.44 1.76 -22.77
CA TYR A 448 19.82 0.84 -21.84
C TYR A 448 18.41 0.44 -22.32
N LEU A 449 18.28 -0.82 -22.74
CA LEU A 449 17.03 -1.43 -23.23
C LEU A 449 16.36 -2.32 -22.18
N PHE A 450 16.86 -2.35 -20.95
CA PHE A 450 16.31 -3.24 -19.93
C PHE A 450 15.01 -2.72 -19.35
N GLU A 451 14.13 -3.63 -19.00
CA GLU A 451 12.82 -3.31 -18.48
C GLU A 451 12.89 -2.95 -17.00
N THR A 452 13.22 -3.93 -16.17
CA THR A 452 13.28 -3.77 -14.70
C THR A 452 14.46 -4.55 -14.17
N PHE A 453 15.23 -3.96 -13.25
CA PHE A 453 16.39 -4.59 -12.65
C PHE A 453 16.67 -4.00 -11.26
N ARG A 454 17.41 -4.76 -10.45
CA ARG A 454 17.88 -4.30 -9.15
C ARG A 454 19.24 -3.63 -9.27
N TYR A 455 19.43 -2.59 -8.47
CA TYR A 455 20.72 -1.91 -8.33
C TYR A 455 20.94 -1.42 -6.90
N CYS A 456 22.18 -1.17 -6.53
CA CYS A 456 22.55 -0.48 -5.31
C CYS A 456 23.83 0.32 -5.50
N PHE A 457 24.15 1.16 -4.53
CA PHE A 457 25.45 1.82 -4.44
C PHE A 457 26.36 1.03 -3.49
N LEU A 458 27.62 0.83 -3.89
CA LEU A 458 28.65 0.28 -3.03
C LEU A 458 29.54 1.43 -2.59
N ALA A 459 29.30 1.96 -1.40
CA ALA A 459 30.04 3.10 -0.86
C ALA A 459 31.07 2.64 0.16
N ASP A 460 32.35 2.84 -0.17
CA ASP A 460 33.52 2.32 0.60
C ASP A 460 33.36 0.84 1.00
N GLY A 461 32.75 0.02 0.12
CA GLY A 461 32.49 -1.39 0.35
C GLY A 461 31.17 -1.73 1.07
N THR A 462 30.40 -0.74 1.49
CA THR A 462 29.07 -0.93 2.12
C THR A 462 27.97 -0.84 1.06
N PRO A 463 27.12 -1.87 0.88
CA PRO A 463 25.98 -1.80 -0.04
C PRO A 463 24.87 -0.93 0.55
N VAL A 464 24.33 -0.04 -0.27
CA VAL A 464 23.29 0.92 0.10
C VAL A 464 22.22 0.97 -0.96
N ALA A 465 20.95 0.73 -0.60
CA ALA A 465 19.82 1.01 -1.47
C ALA A 465 19.73 2.51 -1.75
N ASP A 466 19.30 2.90 -2.93
CA ASP A 466 19.16 4.30 -3.31
C ASP A 466 18.15 5.02 -2.40
N PRO A 467 18.57 5.97 -1.55
CA PRO A 467 17.66 6.68 -0.66
C PRO A 467 16.67 7.58 -1.41
N SER A 468 16.98 7.96 -2.65
CA SER A 468 16.15 8.84 -3.48
C SER A 468 15.12 8.09 -4.32
N ASN A 469 15.25 6.77 -4.41
CA ASN A 469 14.30 5.92 -5.15
C ASN A 469 13.19 5.42 -4.24
N MET A 470 11.93 5.66 -4.62
CA MET A 470 10.77 5.16 -3.87
C MET A 470 10.61 3.63 -3.95
N TYR A 471 11.16 3.00 -4.99
CA TYR A 471 11.03 1.57 -5.24
C TYR A 471 12.17 0.79 -4.60
N LEU A 472 11.92 0.28 -3.40
CA LEU A 472 12.84 -0.59 -2.66
C LEU A 472 12.56 -2.04 -3.04
N SER A 473 13.60 -2.82 -3.34
CA SER A 473 13.48 -4.26 -3.53
C SER A 473 13.15 -4.94 -2.20
N PRO A 474 12.05 -5.69 -2.10
CA PRO A 474 11.67 -6.37 -0.87
C PRO A 474 12.43 -7.68 -0.68
N ASP A 475 13.75 -7.66 -0.90
CA ASP A 475 14.63 -8.79 -0.61
C ASP A 475 15.06 -8.81 0.87
N ARG A 476 15.59 -9.92 1.31
CA ARG A 476 16.15 -10.04 2.65
C ARG A 476 17.42 -9.20 2.76
N GLY A 477 17.37 -8.17 3.60
CA GLY A 477 18.48 -7.28 3.85
C GLY A 477 18.38 -5.93 3.15
N PHE A 478 17.34 -5.66 2.35
CA PHE A 478 17.02 -4.36 1.74
C PHE A 478 18.24 -3.63 1.10
N LYS A 479 19.05 -4.38 0.37
CA LYS A 479 20.29 -3.86 -0.22
C LYS A 479 20.07 -3.14 -1.54
N TYR A 480 18.95 -3.43 -2.22
CA TYR A 480 18.70 -3.01 -3.59
C TYR A 480 17.50 -2.11 -3.72
N SER A 481 17.61 -1.16 -4.63
CA SER A 481 16.50 -0.43 -5.22
C SER A 481 16.14 -1.00 -6.58
N ILE A 482 14.96 -0.67 -7.08
CA ILE A 482 14.44 -1.14 -8.36
C ILE A 482 14.51 0.01 -9.35
N ALA A 483 15.19 -0.21 -10.48
CA ALA A 483 15.07 0.64 -11.66
C ALA A 483 14.05 0.00 -12.60
N ASP A 484 12.91 0.67 -12.80
CA ASP A 484 11.83 0.19 -13.65
C ASP A 484 11.66 1.16 -14.82
N ASN A 485 11.90 0.68 -16.04
CA ASN A 485 11.84 1.52 -17.22
C ASN A 485 10.39 1.97 -17.48
N PRO A 486 10.10 3.28 -17.38
CA PRO A 486 8.74 3.79 -17.55
C PRO A 486 8.19 3.63 -18.99
N LYS A 487 9.05 3.27 -19.96
CA LYS A 487 8.66 2.99 -21.35
C LYS A 487 8.43 1.51 -21.65
N SER A 488 8.68 0.63 -20.66
CA SER A 488 8.40 -0.81 -20.82
C SER A 488 6.89 -1.04 -20.95
N PRO A 489 6.41 -1.89 -21.87
CA PRO A 489 5.00 -2.25 -21.95
C PRO A 489 4.50 -2.99 -20.68
N PHE A 490 5.41 -3.48 -19.86
CA PHE A 490 5.11 -4.14 -18.59
C PHE A 490 5.29 -3.22 -17.37
N ASN A 491 5.40 -1.91 -17.60
CA ASN A 491 5.34 -0.91 -16.54
C ASN A 491 3.95 -0.27 -16.54
N PHE A 492 3.31 -0.19 -15.38
CA PHE A 492 1.97 0.39 -15.25
C PHE A 492 1.87 1.80 -15.83
N ALA A 493 2.92 2.60 -15.73
CA ALA A 493 2.93 3.97 -16.28
C ALA A 493 2.74 4.04 -17.81
N SER A 494 3.09 2.97 -18.55
CA SER A 494 3.00 2.92 -20.01
C SER A 494 1.78 2.16 -20.53
N GLN A 495 1.01 1.48 -19.68
CA GLN A 495 -0.05 0.58 -20.10
C GLN A 495 -1.33 1.27 -20.59
N GLY A 496 -1.51 2.56 -20.29
CA GLY A 496 -2.70 3.30 -20.72
C GLY A 496 -3.98 2.89 -19.99
N ASP A 497 -5.13 3.14 -20.63
CA ASP A 497 -6.46 2.86 -20.04
C ASP A 497 -6.86 1.39 -20.29
N ILE A 498 -6.19 0.46 -19.61
CA ILE A 498 -6.57 -0.95 -19.58
C ILE A 498 -7.16 -1.32 -18.24
N GLU A 499 -7.92 -2.41 -18.19
CA GLU A 499 -8.42 -2.94 -16.91
C GLU A 499 -7.31 -3.70 -16.19
N HIS A 500 -7.05 -3.31 -14.95
CA HIS A 500 -6.03 -3.94 -14.10
C HIS A 500 -6.65 -4.93 -13.12
N GLY A 501 -5.89 -5.99 -12.82
CA GLY A 501 -6.20 -6.91 -11.74
C GLY A 501 -5.93 -6.33 -10.36
N ARG A 502 -5.98 -7.18 -9.34
CA ARG A 502 -5.79 -6.80 -7.94
C ARG A 502 -4.78 -7.69 -7.27
N THR A 503 -3.79 -7.09 -6.62
CA THR A 503 -2.77 -7.79 -5.85
C THR A 503 -3.07 -7.68 -4.37
N SER A 504 -2.96 -8.76 -3.63
CA SER A 504 -3.19 -8.81 -2.18
C SER A 504 -2.03 -9.50 -1.49
N TYR A 505 -1.73 -9.04 -0.27
CA TYR A 505 -0.67 -9.58 0.57
C TYR A 505 -1.23 -10.02 1.91
N ASP A 506 -0.90 -11.23 2.34
CA ASP A 506 -1.13 -11.75 3.68
C ASP A 506 0.22 -11.80 4.41
N MET A 507 0.46 -10.78 5.24
CA MET A 507 1.73 -10.64 5.97
C MET A 507 1.90 -11.71 7.04
N GLU A 508 0.82 -12.27 7.57
CA GLU A 508 0.86 -13.32 8.61
C GLU A 508 1.23 -14.68 8.01
N ARG A 509 0.63 -14.99 6.83
CA ARG A 509 0.89 -16.25 6.13
C ARG A 509 2.10 -16.19 5.22
N GLN A 510 2.66 -15.01 5.00
CA GLN A 510 3.74 -14.77 4.05
C GLN A 510 3.36 -15.25 2.64
N GLU A 511 2.15 -14.90 2.22
CA GLU A 511 1.57 -15.23 0.91
C GLU A 511 1.12 -13.96 0.20
N ALA A 512 1.25 -13.96 -1.11
CA ALA A 512 0.67 -12.92 -1.94
C ALA A 512 -0.04 -13.54 -3.14
N TRP A 513 -1.06 -12.87 -3.64
CA TRP A 513 -1.77 -13.31 -4.83
C TRP A 513 -2.28 -12.14 -5.65
N TYR A 514 -2.28 -12.35 -6.94
CA TYR A 514 -2.88 -11.48 -7.92
C TYR A 514 -4.07 -12.18 -8.56
N THR A 515 -5.14 -11.42 -8.79
CA THR A 515 -6.32 -11.89 -9.53
C THR A 515 -6.51 -10.96 -10.71
N SER A 516 -6.39 -11.50 -11.93
CA SER A 516 -6.59 -10.73 -13.15
C SER A 516 -8.07 -10.30 -13.31
N PRO A 517 -8.36 -9.33 -14.18
CA PRO A 517 -9.72 -9.11 -14.65
C PRO A 517 -10.32 -10.41 -15.20
N MET A 518 -11.55 -10.74 -14.75
CA MET A 518 -12.20 -12.01 -15.09
C MET A 518 -13.12 -11.92 -16.31
N THR A 519 -13.42 -10.69 -16.71
CA THR A 519 -14.28 -10.42 -17.88
C THR A 519 -13.38 -10.00 -19.03
N THR A 520 -13.31 -10.79 -20.07
CA THR A 520 -12.65 -10.41 -21.31
C THR A 520 -13.67 -9.92 -22.34
N SER A 521 -13.24 -9.29 -23.40
CA SER A 521 -14.09 -8.94 -24.55
C SER A 521 -14.80 -10.14 -25.18
N GLN A 522 -14.37 -11.35 -24.85
CA GLN A 522 -14.93 -12.64 -25.31
C GLN A 522 -15.89 -13.30 -24.30
N GLY A 523 -16.16 -12.66 -23.14
CA GLY A 523 -17.01 -13.19 -22.08
C GLY A 523 -16.24 -13.62 -20.82
N MET A 524 -16.94 -14.29 -19.89
CA MET A 524 -16.34 -14.76 -18.64
C MET A 524 -15.40 -15.95 -18.93
N SER A 525 -14.13 -15.82 -18.54
CA SER A 525 -13.11 -16.87 -18.69
C SER A 525 -12.84 -17.55 -17.34
N PHE A 526 -12.58 -18.86 -17.38
CA PHE A 526 -12.09 -19.58 -16.21
C PHE A 526 -10.60 -19.25 -15.98
N PRO A 527 -10.22 -18.81 -14.75
CA PRO A 527 -8.85 -18.43 -14.50
C PRO A 527 -7.91 -19.64 -14.53
N ARG A 528 -6.71 -19.41 -15.03
CA ARG A 528 -5.58 -20.31 -14.91
C ARG A 528 -4.84 -20.03 -13.61
N PHE A 529 -4.19 -21.04 -13.07
CA PHE A 529 -3.43 -20.91 -11.82
C PHE A 529 -1.94 -20.92 -12.13
N VAL A 530 -1.23 -19.93 -11.58
CA VAL A 530 0.23 -19.79 -11.67
C VAL A 530 0.78 -19.69 -10.25
N GLN A 531 1.77 -20.49 -9.93
CA GLN A 531 2.52 -20.39 -8.68
C GLN A 531 3.94 -19.91 -8.97
N LEU A 532 4.32 -18.80 -8.36
CA LEU A 532 5.64 -18.20 -8.43
C LEU A 532 6.33 -18.45 -7.10
N ILE A 533 7.41 -19.24 -7.11
CA ILE A 533 8.16 -19.55 -5.90
C ILE A 533 9.30 -18.54 -5.77
N PRO A 534 9.34 -17.77 -4.67
CA PRO A 534 10.42 -16.83 -4.40
C PRO A 534 11.77 -17.53 -4.25
N GLY A 535 12.85 -16.85 -4.63
CA GLY A 535 14.22 -17.34 -4.39
C GLY A 535 14.64 -17.21 -2.91
N LYS A 536 15.81 -17.73 -2.60
CA LYS A 536 16.33 -17.78 -1.22
C LYS A 536 16.33 -16.42 -0.49
N ASP A 537 16.67 -15.35 -1.21
CA ASP A 537 16.76 -13.99 -0.65
C ASP A 537 15.54 -13.12 -0.97
N ASP A 538 14.54 -13.67 -1.63
CA ASP A 538 13.31 -12.97 -1.98
C ASP A 538 12.27 -13.07 -0.87
N THR A 539 11.29 -12.18 -0.90
CA THR A 539 10.07 -12.26 -0.08
C THR A 539 8.85 -12.59 -0.95
N MET A 540 7.70 -12.80 -0.34
CA MET A 540 6.45 -13.01 -1.08
C MET A 540 6.08 -11.83 -2.00
N GLU A 541 6.55 -10.61 -1.69
CA GLU A 541 6.28 -9.40 -2.49
C GLU A 541 7.15 -9.32 -3.75
N SER A 542 8.27 -10.05 -3.81
CA SER A 542 9.32 -9.82 -4.81
C SER A 542 8.84 -10.06 -6.24
N TRP A 543 8.01 -11.07 -6.48
CA TRP A 543 7.48 -11.35 -7.83
C TRP A 543 6.55 -10.26 -8.36
N PHE A 544 5.86 -9.54 -7.48
CA PHE A 544 5.02 -8.41 -7.88
C PHE A 544 5.82 -7.11 -7.95
N LYS A 545 6.55 -6.77 -6.89
CA LYS A 545 7.27 -5.48 -6.82
C LYS A 545 8.51 -5.38 -7.71
N VAL A 546 9.27 -6.47 -7.87
CA VAL A 546 10.44 -6.53 -8.76
C VAL A 546 10.08 -7.22 -10.07
N GLY A 547 9.41 -8.34 -9.98
CA GLY A 547 9.00 -9.16 -11.13
C GLY A 547 7.93 -8.50 -11.99
N GLY A 548 7.08 -7.63 -11.44
CA GLY A 548 5.96 -7.00 -12.15
C GLY A 548 4.97 -8.02 -12.69
N ALA A 549 4.74 -9.10 -11.95
CA ALA A 549 3.94 -10.22 -12.42
C ALA A 549 2.50 -9.84 -12.73
N ASP A 550 1.94 -8.92 -11.96
CA ASP A 550 0.63 -8.31 -12.18
C ASP A 550 0.59 -7.44 -13.45
N ALA A 551 1.56 -6.53 -13.61
CA ALA A 551 1.65 -5.66 -14.79
C ALA A 551 1.84 -6.46 -16.09
N ILE A 552 2.66 -7.53 -16.05
CA ILE A 552 2.85 -8.43 -17.19
C ILE A 552 1.55 -9.15 -17.53
N ALA A 553 0.84 -9.66 -16.52
CA ALA A 553 -0.41 -10.37 -16.72
C ALA A 553 -1.52 -9.46 -17.28
N ASP A 554 -1.65 -8.24 -16.73
CA ASP A 554 -2.61 -7.24 -17.21
C ASP A 554 -2.36 -6.87 -18.69
N GLN A 555 -1.11 -6.57 -19.05
CA GLN A 555 -0.74 -6.22 -20.43
C GLN A 555 -1.04 -7.35 -21.41
N LEU A 556 -0.58 -8.56 -21.09
CA LEU A 556 -0.78 -9.70 -21.99
C LEU A 556 -2.27 -10.10 -22.09
N LEU A 557 -3.04 -9.93 -21.02
CA LEU A 557 -4.47 -10.17 -21.03
C LEU A 557 -5.22 -9.13 -21.87
N SER A 558 -4.89 -7.86 -21.73
CA SER A 558 -5.49 -6.78 -22.51
C SER A 558 -5.24 -6.93 -24.01
N GLU A 559 -4.09 -7.48 -24.39
CA GLU A 559 -3.72 -7.81 -25.77
C GLU A 559 -4.32 -9.14 -26.27
N GLY A 560 -5.04 -9.88 -25.44
CA GLY A 560 -5.59 -11.19 -25.77
C GLY A 560 -4.53 -12.28 -25.96
N LYS A 561 -3.31 -12.06 -25.46
CA LYS A 561 -2.17 -12.99 -25.61
C LYS A 561 -2.06 -14.03 -24.50
N THR A 562 -2.80 -13.84 -23.40
CA THR A 562 -2.89 -14.81 -22.30
C THR A 562 -4.34 -15.01 -21.86
N LYS A 563 -4.57 -15.91 -20.92
CA LYS A 563 -5.88 -16.17 -20.29
C LYS A 563 -5.95 -15.47 -18.95
N ALA A 564 -7.19 -15.20 -18.48
CA ALA A 564 -7.41 -14.76 -17.10
C ALA A 564 -6.72 -15.71 -16.13
N CYS A 565 -6.04 -15.19 -15.13
CA CYS A 565 -5.22 -16.00 -14.21
C CYS A 565 -5.30 -15.50 -12.76
N ILE A 566 -5.02 -16.45 -11.87
CA ILE A 566 -4.70 -16.19 -10.46
C ILE A 566 -3.23 -16.57 -10.29
N ILE A 567 -2.41 -15.60 -9.89
CA ILE A 567 -0.99 -15.80 -9.63
C ILE A 567 -0.80 -15.77 -8.12
N THR A 568 -0.13 -16.80 -7.57
CA THR A 568 0.19 -16.86 -6.13
C THR A 568 1.68 -16.89 -5.93
N THR A 569 2.15 -16.26 -4.84
CA THR A 569 3.52 -16.39 -4.38
C THR A 569 3.51 -16.96 -2.97
N SER A 570 4.28 -18.03 -2.74
CA SER A 570 4.44 -18.66 -1.44
C SER A 570 5.76 -19.41 -1.42
N SER A 571 6.45 -19.42 -0.29
CA SER A 571 7.64 -20.24 -0.08
C SER A 571 7.34 -21.74 0.08
N LEU A 572 6.05 -22.09 0.26
CA LEU A 572 5.60 -23.46 0.37
C LEU A 572 5.14 -23.97 -1.01
N GLU A 573 5.75 -25.04 -1.49
CA GLU A 573 5.27 -25.73 -2.69
C GLU A 573 3.87 -26.32 -2.41
N PHE A 574 2.95 -26.09 -3.32
CA PHE A 574 1.70 -26.85 -3.35
C PHE A 574 2.07 -28.32 -3.60
N MET A 575 1.97 -29.15 -2.57
CA MET A 575 2.12 -30.59 -2.74
C MET A 575 1.06 -31.09 -3.74
N GLN A 576 1.49 -31.73 -4.81
CA GLN A 576 0.59 -32.40 -5.75
C GLN A 576 -0.27 -33.41 -4.97
N GLY A 577 -1.54 -33.10 -4.78
CA GLY A 577 -2.50 -34.01 -4.18
C GLY A 577 -3.39 -33.55 -3.06
N GLY A 578 -3.24 -32.32 -2.55
CA GLY A 578 -4.10 -31.77 -1.50
C GLY A 578 -4.93 -30.60 -2.01
N GLY A 579 -6.24 -30.80 -2.14
CA GLY A 579 -7.16 -29.70 -2.42
C GLY A 579 -7.03 -28.57 -1.39
N PHE A 580 -7.43 -27.35 -1.74
CA PHE A 580 -7.53 -26.19 -0.87
C PHE A 580 -8.25 -26.52 0.44
N GLY A 581 -7.50 -26.98 1.44
CA GLY A 581 -7.96 -27.34 2.77
C GLY A 581 -6.83 -27.13 3.74
N GLY A 582 -6.93 -26.05 4.53
CA GLY A 582 -5.93 -25.69 5.54
C GLY A 582 -5.66 -26.82 6.51
N GLY A 583 -4.48 -27.46 6.39
CA GLY A 583 -3.92 -28.38 7.36
C GLY A 583 -2.91 -27.64 8.25
N ARG A 584 -3.26 -27.41 9.51
CA ARG A 584 -2.31 -27.02 10.55
C ARG A 584 -1.23 -28.10 10.69
N PRO A 585 0.05 -27.77 10.90
CA PRO A 585 1.03 -28.73 11.33
C PRO A 585 0.65 -29.23 12.73
N ALA A 586 0.52 -30.51 12.89
CA ALA A 586 0.27 -31.18 14.17
C ALA A 586 1.48 -31.04 15.08
N GLY A 587 1.42 -30.10 16.02
CA GLY A 587 2.26 -30.10 17.22
C GLY A 587 1.60 -30.98 18.26
N GLY A 588 2.26 -32.09 18.64
CA GLY A 588 1.81 -33.00 19.67
C GLY A 588 1.81 -32.35 21.05
N GLY A 589 0.67 -32.42 21.73
CA GLY A 589 0.51 -32.09 23.13
C GLY A 589 -0.80 -32.67 23.65
N ALA A 590 -0.70 -33.69 24.47
CA ALA A 590 -1.81 -34.39 25.10
C ALA A 590 -2.51 -33.50 26.12
N GLY A 591 -3.84 -33.57 26.17
CA GLY A 591 -4.57 -33.36 27.44
C GLY A 591 -5.83 -32.54 27.39
N VAL A 592 -6.93 -33.21 27.71
CA VAL A 592 -8.16 -32.80 28.35
C VAL A 592 -9.27 -32.12 27.56
N GLY A 593 -10.39 -32.82 27.49
CA GLY A 593 -11.62 -32.50 26.80
C GLY A 593 -12.36 -31.28 27.35
N GLY A 594 -12.93 -30.54 26.42
CA GLY A 594 -13.92 -29.49 26.67
C GLY A 594 -14.59 -29.14 25.37
N ALA A 595 -15.88 -29.49 25.26
CA ALA A 595 -16.72 -29.21 24.09
C ALA A 595 -16.82 -27.70 23.87
N ARG A 596 -16.45 -27.22 22.66
CA ARG A 596 -16.72 -25.87 22.18
C ARG A 596 -17.74 -25.91 21.06
N PRO A 597 -18.68 -24.99 21.02
CA PRO A 597 -19.63 -24.85 19.91
C PRO A 597 -18.91 -24.31 18.67
N GLY A 598 -19.28 -24.87 17.52
CA GLY A 598 -18.68 -24.56 16.22
C GLY A 598 -18.86 -23.12 15.80
N GLY A 599 -17.74 -22.46 15.51
CA GLY A 599 -17.65 -21.23 14.70
C GLY A 599 -17.35 -21.64 13.26
N ALA A 600 -18.27 -21.35 12.36
CA ALA A 600 -18.14 -21.63 10.93
C ALA A 600 -17.09 -20.67 10.33
N ALA A 601 -15.89 -21.18 10.07
CA ALA A 601 -14.97 -20.56 9.13
C ALA A 601 -15.53 -20.78 7.73
N GLY A 602 -15.97 -19.69 7.07
CA GLY A 602 -16.39 -19.70 5.66
C GLY A 602 -15.18 -19.88 4.73
N GLY A 603 -14.67 -21.10 4.66
CA GLY A 603 -13.89 -21.55 3.53
C GLY A 603 -14.82 -21.78 2.35
N PHE A 604 -14.37 -21.54 1.11
CA PHE A 604 -15.04 -22.00 -0.08
C PHE A 604 -15.41 -23.46 0.09
N GLY A 605 -16.72 -23.73 0.15
CA GLY A 605 -17.26 -25.03 0.45
C GLY A 605 -16.69 -26.09 -0.47
N GLY A 606 -15.87 -26.97 0.11
CA GLY A 606 -15.43 -28.20 -0.51
C GLY A 606 -16.61 -29.16 -0.66
N GLY A 607 -17.43 -28.99 -1.70
CA GLY A 607 -18.21 -30.07 -2.24
C GLY A 607 -17.23 -31.05 -2.86
N GLY A 608 -17.07 -32.24 -2.23
CA GLY A 608 -16.27 -33.32 -2.78
C GLY A 608 -16.82 -33.70 -4.16
N PHE A 609 -16.13 -33.23 -5.20
CA PHE A 609 -16.35 -33.74 -6.56
C PHE A 609 -15.52 -35.02 -6.71
N GLY A 610 -16.21 -36.15 -6.74
CA GLY A 610 -15.63 -37.46 -7.01
C GLY A 610 -14.91 -37.48 -8.33
N GLY A 611 -13.77 -38.16 -8.32
CA GLY A 611 -12.74 -38.22 -9.35
C GLY A 611 -13.28 -38.54 -10.76
N GLY A 612 -13.04 -37.58 -11.65
CA GLY A 612 -13.00 -37.78 -13.08
C GLY A 612 -11.70 -37.19 -13.58
N ALA A 613 -10.91 -37.98 -14.28
CA ALA A 613 -9.56 -37.63 -14.77
C ALA A 613 -9.47 -36.35 -15.63
N GLY A 614 -10.59 -35.66 -15.93
CA GLY A 614 -10.60 -34.41 -16.70
C GLY A 614 -10.61 -33.11 -15.87
N PHE A 615 -11.02 -33.16 -14.59
CA PHE A 615 -11.09 -31.96 -13.74
C PHE A 615 -9.76 -31.57 -13.12
N GLY A 616 -8.86 -32.54 -12.85
CA GLY A 616 -7.58 -32.27 -12.18
C GLY A 616 -6.61 -31.41 -13.00
N ALA A 617 -6.58 -31.58 -14.31
CA ALA A 617 -5.62 -30.89 -15.17
C ALA A 617 -5.93 -29.39 -15.34
N ALA A 618 -7.18 -28.98 -15.29
CA ALA A 618 -7.60 -27.59 -15.46
C ALA A 618 -7.22 -26.70 -14.26
N PHE A 619 -7.02 -27.29 -13.10
CA PHE A 619 -6.70 -26.58 -11.85
C PHE A 619 -5.28 -26.82 -11.34
N THR A 620 -4.45 -27.55 -12.11
CA THR A 620 -3.04 -27.73 -11.77
C THR A 620 -2.27 -26.43 -12.02
N PRO A 621 -1.66 -25.81 -11.01
CA PRO A 621 -0.92 -24.56 -11.19
C PRO A 621 0.31 -24.78 -12.07
N LYS A 622 0.60 -23.81 -12.94
CA LYS A 622 1.90 -23.70 -13.60
C LYS A 622 2.89 -23.14 -12.60
N VAL A 623 4.02 -23.79 -12.41
CA VAL A 623 5.01 -23.41 -11.39
C VAL A 623 6.23 -22.79 -12.05
N LEU A 624 6.67 -21.63 -11.53
CA LEU A 624 7.92 -20.98 -11.90
C LEU A 624 8.73 -20.71 -10.63
N ARG A 625 9.99 -21.14 -10.61
CA ARG A 625 10.91 -21.01 -9.48
C ARG A 625 11.91 -19.89 -9.78
N ALA A 626 12.06 -18.95 -8.86
CA ALA A 626 13.05 -17.88 -9.01
C ALA A 626 14.48 -18.38 -9.07
N ASP A 627 14.81 -19.44 -8.33
CA ASP A 627 16.17 -20.01 -8.27
C ASP A 627 16.64 -20.66 -9.59
N ASP A 628 15.71 -20.95 -10.52
CA ASP A 628 16.05 -21.42 -11.87
C ASP A 628 16.63 -20.31 -12.77
N TYR A 629 16.53 -19.06 -12.34
CA TYR A 629 16.90 -17.88 -13.12
C TYR A 629 17.69 -16.89 -12.26
N PRO A 630 18.96 -16.62 -12.57
CA PRO A 630 19.86 -15.84 -11.73
C PRO A 630 19.51 -14.34 -11.63
N THR A 631 18.84 -13.76 -12.64
CA THR A 631 18.48 -12.34 -12.64
C THR A 631 16.97 -12.11 -12.76
N TRP A 632 16.47 -10.96 -12.28
CA TRP A 632 15.07 -10.61 -12.40
C TRP A 632 14.62 -10.44 -13.86
N THR A 633 15.48 -9.95 -14.75
CA THR A 633 15.18 -9.91 -16.19
C THR A 633 14.89 -11.30 -16.75
N GLN A 634 15.71 -12.31 -16.39
CA GLN A 634 15.47 -13.68 -16.83
C GLN A 634 14.19 -14.27 -16.23
N ARG A 635 13.91 -13.99 -14.94
CA ARG A 635 12.65 -14.36 -14.27
C ARG A 635 11.43 -13.79 -14.96
N ARG A 636 11.47 -12.49 -15.31
CA ARG A 636 10.40 -11.80 -16.04
C ARG A 636 10.19 -12.41 -17.43
N MET A 637 11.28 -12.65 -18.18
CA MET A 637 11.20 -13.29 -19.50
C MET A 637 10.59 -14.70 -19.43
N ALA A 638 10.94 -15.48 -18.39
CA ALA A 638 10.37 -16.79 -18.14
C ALA A 638 8.87 -16.71 -17.83
N LEU A 639 8.45 -15.73 -17.03
CA LEU A 639 7.04 -15.48 -16.73
C LEU A 639 6.25 -15.05 -17.97
N VAL A 640 6.78 -14.11 -18.75
CA VAL A 640 6.16 -13.72 -20.04
C VAL A 640 5.95 -14.92 -20.94
N LYS A 641 6.98 -15.77 -21.09
CA LYS A 641 6.89 -17.00 -21.87
C LYS A 641 5.80 -17.93 -21.34
N LEU A 642 5.76 -18.16 -20.03
CA LEU A 642 4.77 -19.02 -19.39
C LEU A 642 3.34 -18.51 -19.65
N LEU A 643 3.09 -17.22 -19.50
CA LEU A 643 1.78 -16.61 -19.71
C LEU A 643 1.37 -16.65 -21.20
N LEU A 644 2.30 -16.41 -22.14
CA LEU A 644 2.05 -16.55 -23.56
C LEU A 644 1.72 -18.00 -23.97
N ASP A 645 2.40 -18.98 -23.39
CA ASP A 645 2.11 -20.39 -23.63
C ASP A 645 0.74 -20.79 -23.06
N MET A 646 0.35 -20.25 -21.91
CA MET A 646 -1.01 -20.40 -21.36
C MET A 646 -2.08 -19.83 -22.29
N GLY A 647 -1.81 -18.73 -22.96
CA GLY A 647 -2.73 -18.12 -23.93
C GLY A 647 -3.08 -19.03 -25.09
N LYS A 648 -2.17 -19.91 -25.50
CA LYS A 648 -2.35 -20.90 -26.59
C LYS A 648 -3.12 -22.15 -26.17
N GLU A 649 -3.25 -22.41 -24.86
CA GLU A 649 -3.95 -23.60 -24.35
C GLU A 649 -5.46 -23.51 -24.61
N PRO A 650 -6.12 -24.59 -24.99
CA PRO A 650 -7.58 -24.61 -25.12
C PRO A 650 -8.24 -24.40 -23.76
N ASP A 651 -9.45 -23.82 -23.78
CA ASP A 651 -10.23 -23.71 -22.55
C ASP A 651 -10.65 -25.09 -22.04
N PRO A 652 -10.75 -25.29 -20.73
CA PRO A 652 -11.13 -26.55 -20.14
C PRO A 652 -12.48 -26.98 -20.68
N GLN A 653 -12.56 -28.21 -21.25
CA GLN A 653 -13.81 -28.82 -21.61
C GLN A 653 -14.46 -29.41 -20.36
N PHE A 654 -15.55 -28.83 -19.90
CA PHE A 654 -16.32 -29.38 -18.77
C PHE A 654 -17.33 -30.41 -19.31
N PRO A 655 -17.22 -31.70 -18.94
CA PRO A 655 -18.24 -32.69 -19.29
C PRO A 655 -19.57 -32.27 -18.63
N GLY A 656 -20.51 -31.82 -19.42
CA GLY A 656 -21.86 -31.47 -18.96
C GLY A 656 -22.40 -30.09 -19.33
N PHE A 657 -21.59 -29.15 -19.83
CA PHE A 657 -22.07 -27.84 -20.34
C PHE A 657 -22.08 -27.75 -21.87
N GLY A 658 -21.72 -28.78 -22.56
CA GLY A 658 -21.69 -28.88 -24.03
C GLY A 658 -22.75 -29.85 -24.56
N GLY A 659 -24.00 -29.61 -24.27
CA GLY A 659 -25.14 -30.33 -24.87
C GLY A 659 -26.08 -29.32 -25.49
N GLY A 660 -25.83 -28.93 -26.73
CA GLY A 660 -26.83 -28.29 -27.57
C GLY A 660 -28.04 -29.15 -27.75
N GLY A 661 -28.98 -29.08 -26.82
CA GLY A 661 -30.37 -29.52 -27.01
C GLY A 661 -31.07 -28.47 -27.86
N GLY A 662 -31.03 -28.62 -29.19
CA GLY A 662 -31.95 -27.92 -30.07
C GLY A 662 -33.36 -28.17 -29.58
N PHE A 663 -34.06 -27.12 -29.17
CA PHE A 663 -35.52 -27.17 -29.03
C PHE A 663 -36.12 -27.30 -30.44
N GLY A 664 -36.20 -28.55 -30.89
CA GLY A 664 -37.04 -28.95 -32.01
C GLY A 664 -38.49 -28.77 -31.60
N GLY A 665 -39.15 -27.84 -32.27
CA GLY A 665 -40.57 -27.62 -32.12
C GLY A 665 -41.40 -28.87 -32.43
N GLY A 666 -42.00 -29.47 -31.40
CA GLY A 666 -43.10 -30.38 -31.51
C GLY A 666 -44.39 -29.65 -31.15
N ARG A 667 -45.19 -29.29 -32.15
CA ARG A 667 -46.59 -28.93 -31.93
C ARG A 667 -47.37 -30.15 -31.49
N PRO A 668 -48.29 -30.01 -30.55
CA PRO A 668 -49.54 -30.68 -30.56
C PRO A 668 -50.64 -29.67 -30.89
N GLY A 669 -51.41 -29.98 -31.90
CA GLY A 669 -52.65 -29.30 -32.28
C GLY A 669 -53.77 -29.57 -31.31
N GLY A 670 -54.70 -28.68 -31.26
CA GLY A 670 -56.03 -28.91 -30.65
C GLY A 670 -56.67 -27.68 -30.05
N GLY A 671 -57.44 -26.97 -30.82
CA GLY A 671 -58.80 -26.53 -30.65
C GLY A 671 -59.18 -25.58 -29.48
N GLY A 672 -59.81 -24.49 -29.80
CA GLY A 672 -60.72 -23.80 -28.90
C GLY A 672 -60.57 -22.26 -28.93
N GLY A 673 -61.45 -21.63 -29.68
CA GLY A 673 -61.55 -20.23 -30.00
C GLY A 673 -62.32 -19.39 -28.94
N PHE A 674 -62.57 -18.19 -29.32
CA PHE A 674 -63.25 -16.99 -28.77
C PHE A 674 -62.21 -15.95 -28.39
N GLY A 675 -62.15 -14.73 -28.95
CA GLY A 675 -63.16 -13.89 -29.58
C GLY A 675 -63.04 -12.48 -29.03
N GLY A 676 -62.87 -11.47 -29.90
CA GLY A 676 -63.04 -10.02 -29.58
C GLY A 676 -61.74 -9.30 -29.17
N GLY A 677 -61.28 -8.21 -29.78
CA GLY A 677 -61.89 -7.25 -30.68
C GLY A 677 -61.37 -5.86 -30.28
N GLY A 678 -60.94 -5.06 -31.27
CA GLY A 678 -60.67 -3.62 -31.13
C GLY A 678 -59.19 -3.28 -31.02
N GLY A 679 -58.47 -2.68 -31.94
CA GLY A 679 -58.81 -1.79 -33.04
C GLY A 679 -58.42 -0.36 -32.77
N PHE A 680 -57.71 0.24 -33.72
CA PHE A 680 -57.25 1.63 -33.92
C PHE A 680 -55.81 1.90 -33.49
N GLY A 681 -54.87 2.31 -34.36
CA GLY A 681 -54.98 2.95 -35.64
C GLY A 681 -54.26 4.31 -35.63
N GLY A 682 -53.32 4.46 -36.57
CA GLY A 682 -52.83 5.78 -37.01
C GLY A 682 -51.51 6.21 -36.39
N GLY A 683 -50.38 6.47 -37.06
CA GLY A 683 -50.18 6.90 -38.43
C GLY A 683 -49.52 8.28 -38.47
N GLY A 684 -48.45 8.42 -39.24
CA GLY A 684 -47.82 9.63 -39.63
C GLY A 684 -46.49 9.96 -38.95
N GLY A 685 -45.30 10.05 -39.53
CA GLY A 685 -44.89 10.33 -40.90
C GLY A 685 -44.35 11.75 -41.05
N PHE A 686 -43.18 11.80 -41.72
CA PHE A 686 -42.50 13.00 -42.25
C PHE A 686 -41.63 13.79 -41.26
N GLY A 687 -40.30 14.06 -41.50
CA GLY A 687 -39.58 14.48 -42.70
C GLY A 687 -38.66 15.62 -42.23
N GLY A 688 -37.35 15.58 -42.30
CA GLY A 688 -36.55 15.97 -43.42
C GLY A 688 -36.04 17.41 -43.34
N GLY A 689 -34.74 17.62 -43.51
CA GLY A 689 -34.06 18.87 -43.78
C GLY A 689 -33.04 19.24 -42.68
N GLY A 690 -31.72 19.30 -42.80
CA GLY A 690 -30.87 19.60 -43.90
C GLY A 690 -30.30 21.02 -43.80
N PHE A 691 -28.94 21.10 -43.94
CA PHE A 691 -28.10 22.31 -44.07
C PHE A 691 -27.74 23.02 -42.77
N GLY A 692 -26.49 23.38 -42.47
CA GLY A 692 -25.29 23.56 -43.23
C GLY A 692 -24.48 24.68 -42.58
N GLY A 693 -23.19 24.46 -42.43
CA GLY A 693 -22.15 25.44 -42.70
C GLY A 693 -21.87 26.60 -41.74
N GLY A 694 -20.63 26.68 -41.26
CA GLY A 694 -20.03 27.95 -40.93
C GLY A 694 -19.04 27.98 -39.78
N ARG A 695 -17.76 27.69 -40.00
CA ARG A 695 -16.60 28.32 -39.36
C ARG A 695 -16.45 29.75 -39.93
N PRO A 696 -15.65 30.70 -39.38
CA PRO A 696 -14.50 30.58 -38.47
C PRO A 696 -14.27 31.80 -37.52
N GLY A 697 -13.16 31.70 -36.76
CA GLY A 697 -12.36 32.84 -36.24
C GLY A 697 -12.54 33.08 -34.75
N GLY A 698 -11.57 32.92 -33.88
CA GLY A 698 -10.33 33.63 -33.73
C GLY A 698 -10.42 34.63 -32.59
N PHE A 699 -9.82 34.33 -31.50
CA PHE A 699 -8.87 35.01 -30.63
C PHE A 699 -8.63 34.17 -29.38
#